data_3b040471fdd14c947130706bc5722d6d
#
_entry.id   3b040471fdd14c947130706bc5722d6d
#
_cell.length_a   1.000
_cell.length_b   1.000
_cell.length_c   1.000
_cell.angle_alpha   90.00
_cell.angle_beta   90.00
_cell.angle_gamma   90.00
#
_symmetry.space_group_name_H-M   'P 1'
#
loop_
_entity.id
_entity.type
_entity.pdbx_description
1 polymer ?
#
loop_
_entity_poly.entity_id
_entity_poly.type
_entity_poly.pdbx_seq_one_letter_code
_entity_poly.pdbx_strand_id
1 'polypeptide(L)'
;HFVSKEEASIINPMMDFTKARNILHTPNDGHVDPTTVVTQLAQLAKKAGAEVSNFNRVLDINVLQSGEYEVVTEQGNIIAEHVVNAGGCFSPQVGEMVGSYVPLVNLQHQYLITDSHPEIAALSKELPVTRDSIAASYIRQEGNGFLIGPYETRGSKPWALDGVDWSFDRELFEGDLERLMPWLERCMDIFPLFKEVGINTVINGLITHTPDDNLLVGPAKGLKNFWNLCGASIGIAQGGIGKYLAQWMVHGQTELNMASLDSRRFDRWADKKYCTTRAIESYERMYAYAAPNENRPHGRPIRVSPLHTLLSQKGAIHTVNTGFEKPSWFATDEIRGETLSWAHTEAHEAIKEECKAVQNSCGVTDISGTAKFRITGKDAFDFLDKLSCNKLPAKDGRIGLTLFHAPKGGIMAEQTISRISKEEFLLMGAIGSEVKDYQWLEWNVDGLDVTIENLTEDWGGILLTGPEARNVLSQCTQEDLSNNGFSWLSCKTVKIDSADVFAMRVSYAGELGWELHMPSWQLISIYESLFEMGSTFGIRDFGGLAFNSMRLEKMYRAYGAEFTEEISALEAGMDRFLDLSRNFIGSDNIKQRKSDGVKTQLAYLIFDDETPAECFGNEAVFDGDELSGIITSGAYGYRVGHSIAFAYLNPSHCSEGKALRVETSLGTRNCHVSLNAAYDNDNEKLRS
;
A
#
# COMPACT_ATOMS: atom_id res chain seq x y z
N HIS A 1 -21.19 13.61 9.62
CA HIS A 1 -22.47 12.99 9.33
C HIS A 1 -23.10 13.58 8.06
N PHE A 2 -23.93 12.80 7.38
CA PHE A 2 -24.72 13.29 6.26
C PHE A 2 -25.79 14.24 6.74
N VAL A 3 -26.04 15.29 5.97
CA VAL A 3 -27.08 16.30 6.23
C VAL A 3 -28.02 16.45 5.03
N SER A 4 -29.25 16.85 5.29
CA SER A 4 -30.21 17.21 4.24
C SER A 4 -29.85 18.52 3.55
N LYS A 5 -30.46 18.81 2.39
CA LYS A 5 -30.27 20.08 1.69
C LYS A 5 -30.75 21.27 2.52
N GLU A 6 -31.83 21.07 3.26
CA GLU A 6 -32.40 22.08 4.15
C GLU A 6 -31.45 22.41 5.31
N GLU A 7 -30.89 21.39 5.97
CA GLU A 7 -29.87 21.58 7.01
C GLU A 7 -28.60 22.25 6.44
N ALA A 8 -28.13 21.80 5.27
CA ALA A 8 -26.97 22.37 4.61
C ALA A 8 -27.16 23.86 4.27
N SER A 9 -28.36 24.24 3.82
CA SER A 9 -28.70 25.65 3.54
C SER A 9 -28.73 26.54 4.80
N ILE A 10 -28.98 25.96 5.98
CA ILE A 10 -28.85 26.66 7.25
C ILE A 10 -27.38 26.84 7.64
N ILE A 11 -26.56 25.80 7.37
CA ILE A 11 -25.11 25.79 7.71
C ILE A 11 -24.35 26.74 6.77
N ASN A 12 -24.64 26.70 5.46
CA ASN A 12 -24.06 27.60 4.46
C ASN A 12 -25.14 28.24 3.59
N PRO A 13 -25.67 29.41 3.98
CA PRO A 13 -26.77 30.05 3.28
C PRO A 13 -26.38 30.68 1.93
N MET A 14 -25.08 30.73 1.60
CA MET A 14 -24.58 31.33 0.35
C MET A 14 -24.45 30.29 -0.77
N MET A 15 -24.66 29.00 -0.48
CA MET A 15 -24.50 27.92 -1.44
C MET A 15 -25.87 27.41 -1.97
N ASP A 16 -25.92 27.10 -3.27
CA ASP A 16 -27.04 26.39 -3.89
C ASP A 16 -26.83 24.86 -3.81
N PHE A 17 -27.62 24.20 -3.00
CA PHE A 17 -27.60 22.74 -2.83
C PHE A 17 -28.58 21.98 -3.74
N THR A 18 -29.27 22.64 -4.66
CA THR A 18 -30.32 22.00 -5.50
C THR A 18 -29.79 20.81 -6.29
N LYS A 19 -28.57 20.92 -6.81
CA LYS A 19 -27.89 19.87 -7.59
C LYS A 19 -27.12 18.86 -6.74
N ALA A 20 -26.94 19.09 -5.45
CA ALA A 20 -26.18 18.18 -4.57
C ALA A 20 -26.95 16.86 -4.37
N ARG A 21 -26.24 15.73 -4.45
CA ARG A 21 -26.80 14.39 -4.18
C ARG A 21 -26.58 13.99 -2.72
N ASN A 22 -25.37 14.14 -2.24
CA ASN A 22 -24.97 13.81 -0.87
C ASN A 22 -24.18 14.99 -0.30
N ILE A 23 -24.44 15.33 0.94
CA ILE A 23 -23.76 16.43 1.64
C ILE A 23 -23.23 15.87 2.96
N LEU A 24 -21.92 15.89 3.13
CA LEU A 24 -21.23 15.47 4.36
C LEU A 24 -20.80 16.72 5.14
N HIS A 25 -21.22 16.82 6.39
CA HIS A 25 -20.79 17.88 7.31
C HIS A 25 -19.85 17.31 8.39
N THR A 26 -18.70 17.92 8.53
CA THR A 26 -17.68 17.60 9.55
C THR A 26 -17.49 18.79 10.48
N PRO A 27 -18.32 18.91 11.54
CA PRO A 27 -18.40 20.14 12.38
C PRO A 27 -17.11 20.42 13.17
N ASN A 28 -16.25 19.42 13.35
CA ASN A 28 -14.99 19.55 14.08
C ASN A 28 -13.77 19.78 13.15
N ASP A 29 -14.00 19.92 11.86
CA ASP A 29 -12.98 20.25 10.87
C ASP A 29 -12.86 21.78 10.73
N GLY A 30 -11.83 22.26 10.02
CA GLY A 30 -11.61 23.69 9.86
C GLY A 30 -10.46 24.01 8.92
N HIS A 31 -9.99 25.23 9.01
CA HIS A 31 -8.80 25.71 8.31
C HIS A 31 -7.87 26.46 9.27
N VAL A 32 -6.64 26.64 8.87
CA VAL A 32 -5.62 27.34 9.66
C VAL A 32 -4.82 28.29 8.76
N ASP A 33 -4.25 29.31 9.33
CA ASP A 33 -3.20 30.12 8.68
C ASP A 33 -1.87 29.33 8.72
N PRO A 34 -1.31 28.96 7.57
CA PRO A 34 -0.11 28.13 7.51
C PRO A 34 1.11 28.78 8.17
N THR A 35 1.29 30.08 7.98
CA THR A 35 2.42 30.84 8.53
C THR A 35 2.38 30.87 10.05
N THR A 36 1.21 31.11 10.62
CA THR A 36 1.01 31.13 12.07
C THR A 36 1.28 29.74 12.67
N VAL A 37 0.74 28.67 12.08
CA VAL A 37 0.94 27.30 12.60
C VAL A 37 2.41 26.91 12.57
N VAL A 38 3.11 27.10 11.45
CA VAL A 38 4.54 26.77 11.32
C VAL A 38 5.39 27.58 12.31
N THR A 39 5.09 28.87 12.45
CA THR A 39 5.78 29.75 13.40
C THR A 39 5.58 29.30 14.84
N GLN A 40 4.36 28.93 15.23
CA GLN A 40 4.05 28.44 16.58
C GLN A 40 4.71 27.08 16.85
N LEU A 41 4.68 26.16 15.88
CA LEU A 41 5.39 24.86 16.01
C LEU A 41 6.89 25.06 16.19
N ALA A 42 7.51 25.95 15.42
CA ALA A 42 8.93 26.27 15.56
C ALA A 42 9.25 26.88 16.94
N GLN A 43 8.38 27.75 17.46
CA GLN A 43 8.53 28.31 18.82
C GLN A 43 8.38 27.23 19.90
N LEU A 44 7.45 26.31 19.77
CA LEU A 44 7.29 25.17 20.68
C LEU A 44 8.50 24.24 20.64
N ALA A 45 9.03 23.97 19.46
CA ALA A 45 10.26 23.18 19.29
C ALA A 45 11.45 23.86 20.00
N LYS A 46 11.62 25.16 19.80
CA LYS A 46 12.66 25.94 20.53
C LYS A 46 12.50 25.89 22.06
N LYS A 47 11.27 26.00 22.58
CA LYS A 47 11.00 25.84 24.01
C LYS A 47 11.33 24.44 24.52
N ALA A 48 11.22 23.41 23.66
CA ALA A 48 11.62 22.06 23.98
C ALA A 48 13.12 21.78 23.80
N GLY A 49 13.92 22.78 23.43
CA GLY A 49 15.38 22.67 23.29
C GLY A 49 15.90 22.50 21.86
N ALA A 50 15.04 22.55 20.85
CA ALA A 50 15.49 22.51 19.46
C ALA A 50 16.11 23.85 19.03
N GLU A 51 17.18 23.80 18.25
CA GLU A 51 17.75 24.96 17.57
C GLU A 51 17.09 25.15 16.19
N VAL A 52 16.79 26.40 15.86
CA VAL A 52 16.26 26.78 14.55
C VAL A 52 17.14 27.88 13.97
N SER A 53 17.91 27.57 12.97
CA SER A 53 18.81 28.49 12.27
C SER A 53 18.16 28.94 10.95
N ASN A 54 17.68 30.17 10.94
CA ASN A 54 17.18 30.80 9.72
C ASN A 54 18.35 31.37 8.91
N PHE A 55 18.17 31.52 7.59
CA PHE A 55 19.18 32.06 6.68
C PHE A 55 20.50 31.28 6.77
N ASN A 56 20.40 29.97 6.90
CA ASN A 56 21.53 29.05 6.98
C ASN A 56 21.28 27.86 6.03
N ARG A 57 21.49 28.10 4.74
CA ARG A 57 21.23 27.09 3.71
C ARG A 57 22.18 25.92 3.82
N VAL A 58 21.65 24.70 3.68
CA VAL A 58 22.45 23.49 3.47
C VAL A 58 23.03 23.52 2.06
N LEU A 59 24.34 23.38 1.97
CA LEU A 59 25.09 23.42 0.72
C LEU A 59 25.44 22.01 0.22
N ASP A 60 25.70 21.08 1.16
CA ASP A 60 26.05 19.68 0.88
C ASP A 60 25.83 18.79 2.09
N ILE A 61 25.75 17.49 1.89
CA ILE A 61 25.63 16.49 2.96
C ILE A 61 26.58 15.34 2.64
N ASN A 62 27.59 15.14 3.48
CA ASN A 62 28.59 14.10 3.34
C ASN A 62 28.30 12.93 4.28
N VAL A 63 28.29 11.70 3.76
CA VAL A 63 28.20 10.48 4.57
C VAL A 63 29.59 10.15 5.08
N LEU A 64 29.79 10.13 6.40
CA LEU A 64 31.08 9.84 7.01
C LEU A 64 31.31 8.33 7.20
N GLN A 65 32.58 7.93 7.32
CA GLN A 65 32.92 6.52 7.58
C GLN A 65 32.39 6.01 8.93
N SER A 66 32.12 6.90 9.88
CA SER A 66 31.49 6.57 11.17
C SER A 66 30.01 6.19 11.03
N GLY A 67 29.38 6.48 9.90
CA GLY A 67 27.93 6.36 9.69
C GLY A 67 27.16 7.64 10.05
N GLU A 68 27.82 8.66 10.55
CA GLU A 68 27.25 9.99 10.79
C GLU A 68 27.23 10.81 9.49
N TYR A 69 26.59 11.98 9.54
CA TYR A 69 26.48 12.91 8.41
C TYR A 69 27.17 14.23 8.76
N GLU A 70 27.99 14.75 7.86
CA GLU A 70 28.45 16.13 7.90
C GLU A 70 27.53 16.97 7.01
N VAL A 71 26.70 17.79 7.65
CA VAL A 71 25.83 18.75 6.97
C VAL A 71 26.59 20.05 6.81
N VAL A 72 26.98 20.38 5.58
CA VAL A 72 27.70 21.60 5.24
C VAL A 72 26.71 22.73 5.04
N THR A 73 26.85 23.82 5.81
CA THR A 73 25.94 24.98 5.72
C THR A 73 26.71 26.28 5.49
N GLU A 74 25.99 27.34 5.12
CA GLU A 74 26.59 28.68 4.94
C GLU A 74 27.24 29.25 6.23
N GLN A 75 26.79 28.78 7.39
CA GLN A 75 27.27 29.26 8.70
C GLN A 75 28.21 28.28 9.44
N GLY A 76 28.58 27.18 8.77
CA GLY A 76 29.47 26.15 9.31
C GLY A 76 28.92 24.74 9.16
N ASN A 77 29.73 23.74 9.50
CA ASN A 77 29.38 22.34 9.35
C ASN A 77 28.79 21.78 10.65
N ILE A 78 27.83 20.89 10.51
CA ILE A 78 27.14 20.22 11.63
C ILE A 78 27.35 18.71 11.44
N ILE A 79 27.84 18.03 12.48
CA ILE A 79 27.89 16.56 12.50
C ILE A 79 26.63 16.06 13.17
N ALA A 80 25.91 15.18 12.48
CA ALA A 80 24.63 14.64 12.92
C ALA A 80 24.58 13.11 12.76
N GLU A 81 24.05 12.43 13.76
CA GLU A 81 23.77 10.99 13.68
C GLU A 81 22.56 10.71 12.78
N HIS A 82 21.56 11.59 12.82
CA HIS A 82 20.34 11.49 12.02
C HIS A 82 20.13 12.75 11.19
N VAL A 83 19.74 12.60 9.93
CA VAL A 83 19.34 13.72 9.05
C VAL A 83 17.93 13.47 8.52
N VAL A 84 17.10 14.52 8.55
CA VAL A 84 15.74 14.49 7.96
C VAL A 84 15.69 15.45 6.78
N ASN A 85 15.43 14.90 5.60
CA ASN A 85 15.14 15.67 4.39
C ASN A 85 13.68 16.13 4.43
N ALA A 86 13.45 17.38 4.83
CA ALA A 86 12.16 18.06 4.80
C ALA A 86 12.20 19.26 3.84
N GLY A 87 12.97 19.15 2.75
CA GLY A 87 13.33 20.21 1.83
C GLY A 87 12.21 20.71 0.90
N GLY A 88 10.97 20.22 1.05
CA GLY A 88 9.84 20.65 0.20
C GLY A 88 10.15 20.43 -1.29
N CYS A 89 10.06 21.51 -2.09
CA CYS A 89 10.37 21.45 -3.53
C CYS A 89 11.84 21.12 -3.85
N PHE A 90 12.76 21.30 -2.89
CA PHE A 90 14.18 20.96 -3.02
C PHE A 90 14.49 19.52 -2.58
N SER A 91 13.52 18.77 -2.07
CA SER A 91 13.79 17.42 -1.51
C SER A 91 14.49 16.47 -2.48
N PRO A 92 14.20 16.44 -3.79
CA PRO A 92 14.98 15.63 -4.73
C PRO A 92 16.46 15.98 -4.73
N GLN A 93 16.80 17.26 -4.77
CA GLN A 93 18.19 17.75 -4.83
C GLN A 93 18.93 17.50 -3.50
N VAL A 94 18.24 17.65 -2.36
CA VAL A 94 18.80 17.29 -1.04
C VAL A 94 19.05 15.78 -0.95
N GLY A 95 18.15 14.96 -1.49
CA GLY A 95 18.36 13.51 -1.60
C GLY A 95 19.59 13.15 -2.44
N GLU A 96 19.80 13.84 -3.56
CA GLU A 96 20.93 13.63 -4.45
C GLU A 96 22.28 13.86 -3.76
N MET A 97 22.37 14.78 -2.80
CA MET A 97 23.61 15.04 -2.03
C MET A 97 24.14 13.76 -1.34
N VAL A 98 23.24 12.86 -0.97
CA VAL A 98 23.57 11.58 -0.30
C VAL A 98 23.30 10.35 -1.19
N GLY A 99 23.01 10.54 -2.48
CA GLY A 99 22.69 9.46 -3.41
C GLY A 99 21.29 8.84 -3.21
N SER A 100 20.41 9.46 -2.43
CA SER A 100 19.03 9.02 -2.21
C SER A 100 18.11 9.52 -3.32
N TYR A 101 17.29 8.63 -3.88
CA TYR A 101 16.28 8.98 -4.86
C TYR A 101 14.97 9.40 -4.18
N VAL A 102 14.47 10.60 -4.51
CA VAL A 102 13.21 11.13 -3.98
C VAL A 102 12.26 11.41 -5.16
N PRO A 103 11.26 10.54 -5.42
CA PRO A 103 10.31 10.67 -6.53
C PRO A 103 9.27 11.75 -6.24
N LEU A 104 9.62 13.00 -6.52
CA LEU A 104 8.77 14.16 -6.25
C LEU A 104 8.76 15.10 -7.45
N VAL A 105 7.59 15.65 -7.77
CA VAL A 105 7.37 16.58 -8.88
C VAL A 105 6.73 17.85 -8.35
N ASN A 106 7.26 19.00 -8.77
CA ASN A 106 6.71 20.30 -8.48
C ASN A 106 5.65 20.67 -9.54
N LEU A 107 4.46 21.06 -9.10
CA LEU A 107 3.36 21.54 -9.94
C LEU A 107 2.95 22.95 -9.53
N GLN A 108 2.54 23.77 -10.51
CA GLN A 108 1.92 25.06 -10.22
C GLN A 108 0.46 24.87 -9.83
N HIS A 109 0.08 25.43 -8.71
CA HIS A 109 -1.30 25.46 -8.23
C HIS A 109 -1.75 26.88 -7.98
N GLN A 110 -3.00 27.19 -8.34
CA GLN A 110 -3.56 28.53 -8.21
C GLN A 110 -4.82 28.54 -7.35
N TYR A 111 -4.98 29.64 -6.66
CA TYR A 111 -6.27 30.05 -6.09
C TYR A 111 -6.47 31.54 -6.26
N LEU A 112 -7.71 31.98 -6.18
CA LEU A 112 -8.03 33.42 -6.19
C LEU A 112 -8.71 33.84 -4.90
N ILE A 113 -8.61 35.14 -4.62
CA ILE A 113 -9.33 35.82 -3.57
C ILE A 113 -10.25 36.84 -4.23
N THR A 114 -11.51 36.86 -3.84
CA THR A 114 -12.51 37.81 -4.37
C THR A 114 -12.46 39.14 -3.61
N ASP A 115 -13.09 40.18 -4.22
CA ASP A 115 -13.42 41.36 -3.48
C ASP A 115 -14.42 41.09 -2.35
N SER A 116 -14.52 42.04 -1.41
CA SER A 116 -15.47 41.96 -0.30
C SER A 116 -16.90 42.12 -0.81
N HIS A 117 -17.84 41.41 -0.20
CA HIS A 117 -19.28 41.54 -0.51
C HIS A 117 -20.09 41.84 0.76
N PRO A 118 -21.09 42.76 0.69
CA PRO A 118 -21.88 43.15 1.86
C PRO A 118 -22.62 42.01 2.54
N GLU A 119 -23.12 41.02 1.82
CA GLU A 119 -23.81 39.87 2.40
C GLU A 119 -22.88 39.01 3.25
N ILE A 120 -21.61 38.83 2.80
CA ILE A 120 -20.61 38.12 3.55
C ILE A 120 -20.22 38.90 4.82
N ALA A 121 -20.05 40.23 4.67
CA ALA A 121 -19.74 41.09 5.81
C ALA A 121 -20.86 41.13 6.87
N ALA A 122 -22.11 40.84 6.50
CA ALA A 122 -23.26 40.80 7.37
C ALA A 122 -23.44 39.46 8.12
N LEU A 123 -22.66 38.41 7.79
CA LEU A 123 -22.74 37.11 8.44
C LEU A 123 -22.29 37.21 9.91
N SER A 124 -23.07 36.59 10.78
CA SER A 124 -22.76 36.51 12.22
C SER A 124 -21.77 35.41 12.59
N LYS A 125 -21.55 34.48 11.65
CA LYS A 125 -20.62 33.35 11.79
C LYS A 125 -19.90 33.14 10.49
N GLU A 126 -18.66 32.68 10.56
CA GLU A 126 -17.88 32.26 9.42
C GLU A 126 -18.53 31.05 8.74
N LEU A 127 -18.47 31.04 7.40
CA LEU A 127 -18.95 29.91 6.60
C LEU A 127 -18.00 28.73 6.71
N PRO A 128 -18.52 27.50 6.67
CA PRO A 128 -17.66 26.32 6.64
C PRO A 128 -16.84 26.27 5.34
N VAL A 129 -15.65 25.66 5.40
CA VAL A 129 -14.90 25.30 4.21
C VAL A 129 -15.72 24.31 3.39
N THR A 130 -15.92 24.60 2.13
CA THR A 130 -16.66 23.75 1.20
C THR A 130 -15.71 23.10 0.22
N ARG A 131 -15.88 21.79 0.00
CA ARG A 131 -15.22 21.03 -1.07
C ARG A 131 -16.28 20.48 -1.98
N ASP A 132 -16.21 20.80 -3.28
CA ASP A 132 -17.15 20.32 -4.27
C ASP A 132 -16.44 19.53 -5.39
N SER A 133 -16.90 18.31 -5.64
CA SER A 133 -16.29 17.40 -6.61
C SER A 133 -16.59 17.76 -8.06
N ILE A 134 -17.72 18.45 -8.33
CA ILE A 134 -18.11 18.86 -9.70
C ILE A 134 -17.31 20.09 -10.13
N ALA A 135 -17.18 21.06 -9.22
CA ALA A 135 -16.36 22.24 -9.43
C ALA A 135 -14.85 21.92 -9.27
N ALA A 136 -14.51 20.74 -8.76
CA ALA A 136 -13.15 20.32 -8.41
C ALA A 136 -12.42 21.41 -7.61
N SER A 137 -13.10 22.00 -6.61
CA SER A 137 -12.63 23.20 -5.93
C SER A 137 -12.85 23.14 -4.43
N TYR A 138 -11.94 23.77 -3.69
CA TYR A 138 -12.18 24.17 -2.31
C TYR A 138 -12.55 25.66 -2.27
N ILE A 139 -13.50 25.98 -1.40
CA ILE A 139 -14.04 27.33 -1.26
C ILE A 139 -14.15 27.63 0.23
N ARG A 140 -13.60 28.75 0.66
CA ARG A 140 -13.75 29.23 2.03
C ARG A 140 -13.95 30.73 2.11
N GLN A 141 -14.53 31.19 3.16
CA GLN A 141 -14.58 32.61 3.46
C GLN A 141 -13.14 33.13 3.73
N GLU A 142 -12.81 34.31 3.17
CA GLU A 142 -11.57 35.01 3.39
C GLU A 142 -11.91 36.49 3.67
N GLY A 143 -11.84 36.87 4.96
CA GLY A 143 -12.35 38.17 5.40
C GLY A 143 -13.81 38.36 5.02
N ASN A 144 -14.13 39.38 4.25
CA ASN A 144 -15.47 39.65 3.72
C ASN A 144 -15.69 39.16 2.27
N GLY A 145 -14.82 38.34 1.75
CA GLY A 145 -14.89 37.70 0.45
C GLY A 145 -14.67 36.19 0.52
N PHE A 146 -14.21 35.61 -0.57
CA PHE A 146 -13.95 34.19 -0.68
C PHE A 146 -12.56 33.91 -1.21
N LEU A 147 -11.98 32.80 -0.76
CA LEU A 147 -10.84 32.12 -1.40
C LEU A 147 -11.39 30.92 -2.16
N ILE A 148 -11.05 30.80 -3.44
CA ILE A 148 -11.49 29.73 -4.34
C ILE A 148 -10.26 29.09 -4.99
N GLY A 149 -10.03 27.79 -4.76
CA GLY A 149 -8.90 27.06 -5.32
C GLY A 149 -9.34 25.80 -6.08
N PRO A 150 -9.43 25.90 -7.41
CA PRO A 150 -9.70 24.73 -8.25
C PRO A 150 -8.46 23.85 -8.44
N TYR A 151 -8.70 22.55 -8.62
CA TYR A 151 -7.73 21.59 -9.16
C TYR A 151 -8.17 21.27 -10.59
N GLU A 152 -7.64 22.03 -11.53
CA GLU A 152 -8.08 22.03 -12.91
C GLU A 152 -7.58 20.80 -13.69
N THR A 153 -8.49 20.03 -14.29
CA THR A 153 -8.17 18.98 -15.24
C THR A 153 -7.62 19.55 -16.55
N ARG A 154 -6.55 18.95 -17.09
CA ARG A 154 -5.84 19.39 -18.30
C ARG A 154 -5.18 20.77 -18.18
N GLY A 155 -4.96 21.24 -16.97
CA GLY A 155 -4.35 22.56 -16.72
C GLY A 155 -3.08 22.52 -15.89
N SER A 156 -2.74 21.36 -15.33
CA SER A 156 -1.58 21.20 -14.47
C SER A 156 -0.27 21.54 -15.20
N LYS A 157 0.60 22.30 -14.53
CA LYS A 157 1.88 22.73 -15.09
C LYS A 157 3.04 22.24 -14.22
N PRO A 158 3.75 21.17 -14.62
CA PRO A 158 5.02 20.78 -14.02
C PRO A 158 6.06 21.90 -14.15
N TRP A 159 6.89 22.05 -13.12
CA TRP A 159 7.90 23.08 -13.06
C TRP A 159 9.21 22.54 -12.48
N ALA A 160 10.34 23.06 -13.00
CA ALA A 160 11.70 22.76 -12.55
C ALA A 160 11.99 21.25 -12.45
N LEU A 161 11.59 20.51 -13.51
CA LEU A 161 11.78 19.06 -13.56
C LEU A 161 13.26 18.63 -13.52
N ASP A 162 14.20 19.53 -13.87
CA ASP A 162 15.64 19.32 -13.82
C ASP A 162 16.31 19.87 -12.55
N GLY A 163 15.50 20.25 -11.58
CA GLY A 163 15.93 20.83 -10.31
C GLY A 163 15.48 22.28 -10.15
N VAL A 164 15.22 22.65 -8.91
CA VAL A 164 14.84 24.01 -8.50
C VAL A 164 16.12 24.83 -8.33
N ASP A 165 16.16 26.05 -8.89
CA ASP A 165 17.29 26.95 -8.62
C ASP A 165 17.37 27.26 -7.13
N TRP A 166 18.56 27.13 -6.54
CA TRP A 166 18.77 27.35 -5.11
C TRP A 166 18.49 28.78 -4.64
N SER A 167 18.40 29.75 -5.57
CA SER A 167 17.98 31.13 -5.29
C SER A 167 16.46 31.31 -5.19
N PHE A 168 15.67 30.30 -5.62
CA PHE A 168 14.21 30.38 -5.54
C PHE A 168 13.73 30.52 -4.08
N ASP A 169 13.24 31.70 -3.73
CA ASP A 169 12.78 32.05 -2.39
C ASP A 169 11.56 32.99 -2.46
N ARG A 170 10.47 32.58 -1.86
CA ARG A 170 9.21 33.36 -1.74
C ARG A 170 8.64 33.87 -3.06
N GLU A 171 8.97 33.22 -4.15
CA GLU A 171 8.49 33.59 -5.46
C GLU A 171 7.10 32.99 -5.73
N LEU A 172 6.26 33.77 -6.36
CA LEU A 172 4.99 33.34 -6.93
C LEU A 172 5.08 33.49 -8.44
N PHE A 173 4.37 32.62 -9.14
CA PHE A 173 4.23 32.71 -10.58
C PHE A 173 3.17 33.73 -10.95
N GLU A 174 3.20 34.20 -12.20
CA GLU A 174 2.13 35.02 -12.76
C GLU A 174 0.81 34.24 -12.71
N GLY A 175 -0.27 34.93 -12.34
CA GLY A 175 -1.61 34.36 -12.30
C GLY A 175 -2.14 34.06 -13.71
N ASP A 176 -2.67 32.87 -13.91
CA ASP A 176 -3.24 32.40 -15.18
C ASP A 176 -4.76 32.21 -15.00
N LEU A 177 -5.49 33.31 -15.13
CA LEU A 177 -6.94 33.32 -14.93
C LEU A 177 -7.67 32.50 -16.01
N GLU A 178 -7.16 32.48 -17.24
CA GLU A 178 -7.79 31.72 -18.34
C GLU A 178 -7.82 30.22 -18.00
N ARG A 179 -6.75 29.72 -17.37
CA ARG A 179 -6.66 28.34 -16.90
C ARG A 179 -7.72 28.00 -15.83
N LEU A 180 -8.08 29.00 -14.98
CA LEU A 180 -9.06 28.81 -13.91
C LEU A 180 -10.51 28.96 -14.35
N MET A 181 -10.80 29.74 -15.42
CA MET A 181 -12.15 30.12 -15.81
C MET A 181 -13.15 28.97 -15.91
N PRO A 182 -12.86 27.81 -16.53
CA PRO A 182 -13.82 26.71 -16.64
C PRO A 182 -14.31 26.17 -15.31
N TRP A 183 -13.48 26.25 -14.26
CA TRP A 183 -13.81 25.79 -12.90
C TRP A 183 -14.49 26.89 -12.09
N LEU A 184 -14.12 28.16 -12.32
CA LEU A 184 -14.78 29.30 -11.70
C LEU A 184 -16.25 29.41 -12.17
N GLU A 185 -16.54 29.15 -13.44
CA GLU A 185 -17.90 29.08 -13.95
C GLU A 185 -18.73 28.01 -13.21
N ARG A 186 -18.14 26.84 -12.92
CA ARG A 186 -18.79 25.81 -12.11
C ARG A 186 -18.98 26.25 -10.65
N CYS A 187 -18.02 26.98 -10.08
CA CYS A 187 -18.17 27.57 -8.75
C CYS A 187 -19.31 28.61 -8.71
N MET A 188 -19.50 29.41 -9.77
CA MET A 188 -20.61 30.35 -9.90
C MET A 188 -21.99 29.68 -9.95
N ASP A 189 -22.05 28.41 -10.38
CA ASP A 189 -23.28 27.62 -10.32
C ASP A 189 -23.65 27.19 -8.92
N ILE A 190 -22.63 26.97 -8.06
CA ILE A 190 -22.78 26.48 -6.68
C ILE A 190 -22.90 27.67 -5.71
N PHE A 191 -22.14 28.74 -5.93
CA PHE A 191 -22.20 30.01 -5.20
C PHE A 191 -22.62 31.15 -6.14
N PRO A 192 -23.90 31.41 -6.29
CA PRO A 192 -24.39 32.42 -7.22
C PRO A 192 -23.77 33.81 -7.00
N LEU A 193 -23.39 34.13 -5.76
CA LEU A 193 -22.73 35.36 -5.36
C LEU A 193 -21.41 35.62 -6.10
N PHE A 194 -20.75 34.59 -6.58
CA PHE A 194 -19.50 34.76 -7.37
C PHE A 194 -19.70 35.44 -8.71
N LYS A 195 -20.93 35.56 -9.19
CA LYS A 195 -21.26 36.35 -10.40
C LYS A 195 -21.29 37.87 -10.15
N GLU A 196 -21.31 38.27 -8.87
CA GLU A 196 -21.49 39.64 -8.43
C GLU A 196 -20.23 40.28 -7.84
N VAL A 197 -19.19 39.44 -7.57
CA VAL A 197 -17.92 39.89 -6.96
C VAL A 197 -16.80 39.96 -7.99
N GLY A 198 -15.92 40.96 -7.83
CA GLY A 198 -14.66 41.02 -8.58
C GLY A 198 -13.58 40.06 -8.04
N ILE A 199 -12.54 39.90 -8.86
CA ILE A 199 -11.34 39.15 -8.44
C ILE A 199 -10.33 40.18 -7.88
N ASN A 200 -10.00 40.03 -6.61
CA ASN A 200 -9.02 40.89 -5.95
C ASN A 200 -7.58 40.46 -6.32
N THR A 201 -7.26 39.17 -6.21
CA THR A 201 -5.93 38.67 -6.55
C THR A 201 -5.98 37.21 -6.96
N VAL A 202 -5.00 36.79 -7.78
CA VAL A 202 -4.72 35.40 -8.12
C VAL A 202 -3.35 35.04 -7.55
N ILE A 203 -3.29 34.02 -6.74
CA ILE A 203 -2.06 33.48 -6.19
C ILE A 203 -1.72 32.22 -6.96
N ASN A 204 -0.52 32.16 -7.54
CA ASN A 204 0.00 30.99 -8.24
C ASN A 204 1.32 30.57 -7.59
N GLY A 205 1.32 29.43 -6.94
CA GLY A 205 2.46 28.93 -6.18
C GLY A 205 2.81 27.47 -6.52
N LEU A 206 3.89 27.00 -5.89
CA LEU A 206 4.31 25.61 -6.02
C LEU A 206 3.61 24.70 -5.00
N ILE A 207 3.22 23.55 -5.47
CA ILE A 207 2.91 22.39 -4.62
C ILE A 207 3.71 21.17 -5.08
N THR A 208 4.01 20.27 -4.16
CA THR A 208 4.80 19.07 -4.44
C THR A 208 3.90 17.84 -4.51
N HIS A 209 4.08 17.03 -5.53
CA HIS A 209 3.34 15.78 -5.73
C HIS A 209 4.28 14.58 -5.81
N THR A 210 3.89 13.50 -5.16
CA THR A 210 4.44 12.16 -5.34
C THR A 210 3.63 11.40 -6.40
N PRO A 211 4.10 10.25 -6.90
CA PRO A 211 3.36 9.51 -7.91
C PRO A 211 2.00 8.93 -7.45
N ASP A 212 1.75 8.86 -6.14
CA ASP A 212 0.52 8.31 -5.55
C ASP A 212 -0.21 9.27 -4.61
N ASP A 213 0.22 10.53 -4.53
CA ASP A 213 -0.26 11.59 -3.64
C ASP A 213 0.00 11.40 -2.15
N ASN A 214 0.53 10.27 -1.73
CA ASN A 214 0.91 10.07 -0.35
C ASN A 214 2.28 10.69 -0.07
N LEU A 215 2.49 11.17 1.15
CA LEU A 215 3.79 11.66 1.63
C LEU A 215 4.90 10.61 1.42
N LEU A 216 6.13 11.06 1.34
CA LEU A 216 7.33 10.23 1.46
C LEU A 216 7.88 10.40 2.87
N VAL A 217 7.64 9.42 3.74
CA VAL A 217 8.02 9.45 5.16
C VAL A 217 8.80 8.21 5.52
N GLY A 218 9.83 8.37 6.36
CA GLY A 218 10.60 7.23 6.86
C GLY A 218 12.01 7.14 6.29
N PRO A 219 12.68 5.99 6.46
CA PRO A 219 14.08 5.84 6.07
C PRO A 219 14.27 5.96 4.55
N ALA A 220 15.36 6.59 4.14
CA ALA A 220 15.78 6.57 2.75
C ALA A 220 16.35 5.21 2.37
N LYS A 221 16.15 4.79 1.12
CA LYS A 221 16.72 3.54 0.61
C LYS A 221 18.25 3.57 0.65
N GLY A 222 18.85 2.49 1.18
CA GLY A 222 20.29 2.28 1.19
C GLY A 222 21.07 3.16 2.17
N LEU A 223 20.40 3.99 2.96
CA LEU A 223 21.03 4.88 3.94
C LEU A 223 20.53 4.59 5.35
N LYS A 224 21.45 4.49 6.29
CA LYS A 224 21.15 4.35 7.71
C LYS A 224 21.00 5.76 8.31
N ASN A 225 19.92 5.99 9.07
CA ASN A 225 19.67 7.26 9.75
C ASN A 225 19.49 8.51 8.86
N PHE A 226 19.29 8.33 7.56
CA PHE A 226 18.78 9.39 6.68
C PHE A 226 17.29 9.17 6.41
N TRP A 227 16.49 10.20 6.64
CA TRP A 227 15.03 10.11 6.68
C TRP A 227 14.41 11.10 5.71
N ASN A 228 13.29 10.71 5.09
CA ASN A 228 12.49 11.59 4.26
C ASN A 228 11.23 12.03 5.01
N LEU A 229 10.85 13.30 4.84
CA LEU A 229 9.60 13.89 5.28
C LEU A 229 9.18 14.94 4.25
N CYS A 230 8.68 14.50 3.12
CA CYS A 230 8.43 15.36 1.96
C CYS A 230 7.24 14.89 1.12
N GLY A 231 6.91 15.63 0.06
CA GLY A 231 5.81 15.30 -0.86
C GLY A 231 4.43 15.75 -0.38
N ALA A 232 4.36 16.69 0.54
CA ALA A 232 3.11 17.21 1.08
C ALA A 232 2.47 18.23 0.13
N SER A 233 1.55 17.81 -0.71
CA SER A 233 0.77 18.73 -1.57
C SER A 233 -0.15 19.64 -0.75
N ILE A 234 -0.68 19.13 0.36
CA ILE A 234 -1.52 19.86 1.33
C ILE A 234 -0.76 19.92 2.67
N GLY A 235 0.41 20.53 2.66
CA GLY A 235 1.42 20.42 3.71
C GLY A 235 0.93 20.59 5.14
N ILE A 236 0.15 21.66 5.42
CA ILE A 236 -0.26 21.94 6.78
C ILE A 236 -1.28 20.94 7.32
N ALA A 237 -2.17 20.41 6.49
CA ALA A 237 -3.13 19.39 6.88
C ALA A 237 -2.47 18.06 7.25
N GLN A 238 -1.22 17.86 6.84
CA GLN A 238 -0.42 16.68 7.09
C GLN A 238 0.63 16.90 8.20
N GLY A 239 0.58 18.02 8.92
CA GLY A 239 1.58 18.41 9.93
C GLY A 239 1.73 17.43 11.10
N GLY A 240 0.71 16.61 11.39
CA GLY A 240 0.78 15.56 12.41
C GLY A 240 1.80 14.46 12.13
N ILE A 241 2.25 14.31 10.87
CA ILE A 241 3.16 13.25 10.46
C ILE A 241 4.55 13.36 11.12
N GLY A 242 4.96 14.55 11.53
CA GLY A 242 6.22 14.76 12.26
C GLY A 242 6.30 13.97 13.56
N LYS A 243 5.17 13.78 14.27
CA LYS A 243 5.08 12.92 15.46
C LYS A 243 5.46 11.47 15.12
N TYR A 244 4.90 10.95 14.05
CA TYR A 244 5.11 9.56 13.66
C TYR A 244 6.51 9.31 13.12
N LEU A 245 7.08 10.26 12.37
CA LEU A 245 8.49 10.17 11.99
C LEU A 245 9.39 10.17 13.23
N ALA A 246 9.15 11.05 14.21
CA ALA A 246 9.92 11.07 15.45
C ALA A 246 9.80 9.75 16.24
N GLN A 247 8.61 9.14 16.31
CA GLN A 247 8.43 7.81 16.88
C GLN A 247 9.26 6.76 16.13
N TRP A 248 9.23 6.79 14.80
CA TRP A 248 9.99 5.85 13.98
C TRP A 248 11.50 5.98 14.22
N MET A 249 12.03 7.21 14.24
CA MET A 249 13.43 7.48 14.52
C MET A 249 13.88 7.01 15.91
N VAL A 250 13.04 7.23 16.93
CA VAL A 250 13.40 6.92 18.34
C VAL A 250 13.17 5.45 18.69
N HIS A 251 12.14 4.82 18.11
CA HIS A 251 11.67 3.51 18.53
C HIS A 251 11.84 2.41 17.46
N GLY A 252 12.28 2.77 16.26
CA GLY A 252 12.40 1.85 15.12
C GLY A 252 11.06 1.44 14.50
N GLN A 253 9.93 1.93 15.03
CA GLN A 253 8.58 1.75 14.49
C GLN A 253 7.62 2.83 15.00
N THR A 254 6.46 2.95 14.39
CA THR A 254 5.38 3.87 14.76
C THR A 254 4.24 3.16 15.47
N GLU A 255 3.32 3.91 16.06
CA GLU A 255 2.07 3.38 16.62
C GLU A 255 1.00 3.15 15.54
N LEU A 256 1.21 3.65 14.33
CA LEU A 256 0.32 3.48 13.18
C LEU A 256 1.05 2.80 12.02
N ASN A 257 0.30 2.12 11.16
CA ASN A 257 0.84 1.56 9.92
C ASN A 257 1.26 2.68 8.96
N MET A 258 2.56 2.76 8.67
CA MET A 258 3.15 3.76 7.78
C MET A 258 3.45 3.23 6.38
N ALA A 259 3.06 2.01 6.04
CA ALA A 259 3.44 1.36 4.77
C ALA A 259 3.03 2.17 3.53
N SER A 260 1.86 2.83 3.54
CA SER A 260 1.42 3.69 2.44
C SER A 260 2.20 5.00 2.32
N LEU A 261 2.94 5.39 3.35
CA LEU A 261 3.75 6.60 3.41
C LEU A 261 5.25 6.30 3.32
N ASP A 262 5.66 5.04 3.53
CA ASP A 262 7.07 4.64 3.54
C ASP A 262 7.76 5.07 2.24
N SER A 263 8.83 5.87 2.35
CA SER A 263 9.55 6.39 1.20
C SER A 263 10.14 5.28 0.31
N ARG A 264 10.37 4.09 0.87
CA ARG A 264 10.90 2.91 0.19
C ARG A 264 9.90 2.15 -0.69
N ARG A 265 8.61 2.59 -0.71
CA ARG A 265 7.61 2.04 -1.65
C ARG A 265 7.90 2.41 -3.11
N PHE A 266 8.79 3.39 -3.32
CA PHE A 266 9.34 3.73 -4.62
C PHE A 266 10.83 3.46 -4.69
N ASP A 267 11.30 3.19 -5.90
CA ASP A 267 12.70 3.07 -6.23
C ASP A 267 12.96 3.70 -7.62
N ARG A 268 14.17 3.54 -8.16
CA ARG A 268 14.58 4.09 -9.47
C ARG A 268 13.73 3.63 -10.66
N TRP A 269 12.90 2.56 -10.49
CA TRP A 269 11.89 2.21 -11.48
C TRP A 269 10.83 3.31 -11.67
N ALA A 270 10.53 4.09 -10.63
CA ALA A 270 9.67 5.27 -10.69
C ALA A 270 10.46 6.46 -11.25
N ASP A 271 10.83 6.37 -12.52
CA ASP A 271 11.64 7.38 -13.18
C ASP A 271 10.93 8.75 -13.28
N LYS A 272 11.66 9.76 -13.72
CA LYS A 272 11.15 11.13 -13.84
C LYS A 272 9.91 11.22 -14.74
N LYS A 273 9.86 10.45 -15.83
CA LYS A 273 8.72 10.42 -16.74
C LYS A 273 7.49 9.82 -16.06
N TYR A 274 7.65 8.70 -15.39
CA TYR A 274 6.59 8.06 -14.59
C TYR A 274 6.09 9.02 -13.51
N CYS A 275 6.99 9.59 -12.70
CA CYS A 275 6.64 10.51 -11.62
C CYS A 275 5.86 11.73 -12.13
N THR A 276 6.32 12.36 -13.23
CA THR A 276 5.64 13.52 -13.81
C THR A 276 4.25 13.17 -14.31
N THR A 277 4.12 12.06 -15.04
CA THR A 277 2.84 11.62 -15.59
C THR A 277 1.84 11.29 -14.50
N ARG A 278 2.29 10.62 -13.44
CA ARG A 278 1.48 10.26 -12.27
C ARG A 278 1.10 11.49 -11.43
N ALA A 279 2.03 12.42 -11.22
CA ALA A 279 1.76 13.66 -10.48
C ALA A 279 0.70 14.52 -11.18
N ILE A 280 0.74 14.62 -12.52
CA ILE A 280 -0.28 15.31 -13.31
C ILE A 280 -1.64 14.63 -13.14
N GLU A 281 -1.71 13.30 -13.31
CA GLU A 281 -2.94 12.54 -13.11
C GLU A 281 -3.51 12.73 -11.71
N SER A 282 -2.66 12.68 -10.70
CA SER A 282 -3.04 12.86 -9.31
C SER A 282 -3.58 14.25 -9.02
N TYR A 283 -2.91 15.29 -9.51
CA TYR A 283 -3.41 16.68 -9.41
C TYR A 283 -4.79 16.83 -10.04
N GLU A 284 -4.95 16.34 -11.27
CA GLU A 284 -6.20 16.45 -12.02
C GLU A 284 -7.36 15.64 -11.41
N ARG A 285 -7.04 14.64 -10.61
CA ARG A 285 -8.01 13.77 -9.94
C ARG A 285 -8.20 14.06 -8.45
N MET A 286 -7.65 15.16 -7.93
CA MET A 286 -7.71 15.51 -6.50
C MET A 286 -9.14 15.48 -5.93
N TYR A 287 -10.15 15.75 -6.76
CA TYR A 287 -11.57 15.74 -6.39
C TYR A 287 -12.35 14.57 -6.99
N ALA A 288 -11.70 13.67 -7.71
CA ALA A 288 -12.36 12.49 -8.26
C ALA A 288 -12.56 11.43 -7.17
N TYR A 289 -13.74 10.81 -7.18
CA TYR A 289 -13.97 9.61 -6.37
C TYR A 289 -13.29 8.42 -7.04
N ALA A 290 -12.44 7.71 -6.30
CA ALA A 290 -11.88 6.45 -6.76
C ALA A 290 -12.87 5.31 -6.43
N ALA A 291 -13.18 4.48 -7.41
CA ALA A 291 -13.90 3.24 -7.16
C ALA A 291 -12.92 2.17 -6.62
N PRO A 292 -13.40 1.19 -5.84
CA PRO A 292 -12.58 0.06 -5.46
C PRO A 292 -11.97 -0.62 -6.68
N ASN A 293 -10.72 -1.07 -6.55
CA ASN A 293 -9.94 -1.72 -7.63
C ASN A 293 -9.71 -0.85 -8.88
N GLU A 294 -10.02 0.44 -8.84
CA GLU A 294 -9.73 1.35 -9.96
C GLU A 294 -8.22 1.42 -10.21
N ASN A 295 -7.82 1.08 -11.43
CA ASN A 295 -6.45 1.19 -11.88
C ASN A 295 -6.25 2.49 -12.64
N ARG A 296 -5.42 3.39 -12.12
CA ARG A 296 -5.04 4.61 -12.80
C ARG A 296 -4.15 4.29 -14.00
N PRO A 297 -4.50 4.71 -15.25
CA PRO A 297 -3.83 4.25 -16.45
C PRO A 297 -2.49 4.93 -16.74
N HIS A 298 -2.26 6.15 -16.23
CA HIS A 298 -1.10 6.95 -16.60
C HIS A 298 0.21 6.37 -16.04
N GLY A 299 1.27 6.43 -16.85
CA GLY A 299 2.58 5.91 -16.48
C GLY A 299 2.73 4.38 -16.51
N ARG A 300 1.72 3.65 -16.97
CA ARG A 300 1.71 2.18 -17.04
C ARG A 300 1.89 1.68 -18.48
N PRO A 301 2.43 0.45 -18.67
CA PRO A 301 3.12 -0.37 -17.66
C PRO A 301 4.53 0.16 -17.35
N ILE A 302 5.07 -0.14 -16.14
CA ILE A 302 6.46 0.27 -15.78
C ILE A 302 7.32 -0.93 -15.37
N ARG A 303 6.86 -1.82 -14.48
CA ARG A 303 7.51 -3.08 -14.13
C ARG A 303 6.62 -4.23 -14.58
N VAL A 304 7.14 -5.13 -15.39
CA VAL A 304 6.36 -6.22 -15.99
C VAL A 304 7.13 -7.55 -15.91
N SER A 305 6.40 -8.64 -15.75
CA SER A 305 6.97 -9.96 -15.98
C SER A 305 7.09 -10.25 -17.49
N PRO A 306 7.93 -11.20 -17.91
CA PRO A 306 7.95 -11.66 -19.30
C PRO A 306 6.60 -12.14 -19.82
N LEU A 307 5.69 -12.59 -18.96
CA LEU A 307 4.36 -13.06 -19.34
C LEU A 307 3.35 -11.93 -19.61
N HIS A 308 3.63 -10.69 -19.23
CA HIS A 308 2.67 -9.58 -19.28
C HIS A 308 1.97 -9.44 -20.64
N THR A 309 2.72 -9.41 -21.74
CA THR A 309 2.15 -9.27 -23.08
C THR A 309 1.31 -10.48 -23.48
N LEU A 310 1.79 -11.68 -23.18
CA LEU A 310 1.08 -12.93 -23.46
C LEU A 310 -0.24 -13.00 -22.69
N LEU A 311 -0.21 -12.69 -21.39
CA LEU A 311 -1.40 -12.69 -20.54
C LEU A 311 -2.40 -11.59 -20.97
N SER A 312 -1.91 -10.41 -21.38
CA SER A 312 -2.77 -9.35 -21.94
C SER A 312 -3.51 -9.83 -23.20
N GLN A 313 -2.82 -10.54 -24.09
CA GLN A 313 -3.44 -11.15 -25.30
C GLN A 313 -4.48 -12.22 -24.94
N LYS A 314 -4.34 -12.88 -23.80
CA LYS A 314 -5.31 -13.86 -23.26
C LYS A 314 -6.45 -13.21 -22.45
N GLY A 315 -6.51 -11.88 -22.42
CA GLY A 315 -7.58 -11.13 -21.76
C GLY A 315 -7.29 -10.72 -20.33
N ALA A 316 -6.05 -10.79 -19.84
CA ALA A 316 -5.71 -10.31 -18.50
C ALA A 316 -5.98 -8.82 -18.34
N ILE A 317 -6.77 -8.49 -17.34
CA ILE A 317 -6.91 -7.13 -16.82
C ILE A 317 -5.90 -6.98 -15.68
N HIS A 318 -4.95 -6.05 -15.82
CA HIS A 318 -3.85 -5.91 -14.88
C HIS A 318 -4.14 -4.87 -13.79
N THR A 319 -3.67 -5.16 -12.58
CA THR A 319 -3.52 -4.18 -11.49
C THR A 319 -2.04 -3.97 -11.20
N VAL A 320 -1.72 -2.87 -10.52
CA VAL A 320 -0.34 -2.50 -10.21
C VAL A 320 -0.09 -2.47 -8.70
N ASN A 321 1.04 -3.02 -8.28
CA ASN A 321 1.52 -2.91 -6.92
C ASN A 321 3.01 -2.52 -6.95
N THR A 322 3.38 -1.39 -6.34
CA THR A 322 4.75 -0.83 -6.38
C THR A 322 5.37 -0.84 -7.79
N GLY A 323 4.56 -0.40 -8.77
CA GLY A 323 4.95 -0.35 -10.18
C GLY A 323 4.89 -1.70 -10.92
N PHE A 324 4.76 -2.83 -10.22
CA PHE A 324 4.72 -4.16 -10.85
C PHE A 324 3.31 -4.52 -11.30
N GLU A 325 3.15 -4.82 -12.60
CA GLU A 325 1.90 -5.26 -13.21
C GLU A 325 1.62 -6.72 -12.89
N LYS A 326 0.42 -7.02 -12.46
CA LYS A 326 -0.03 -8.40 -12.22
C LYS A 326 -1.45 -8.61 -12.75
N PRO A 327 -1.80 -9.80 -13.25
CA PRO A 327 -3.18 -10.11 -13.63
C PRO A 327 -4.10 -9.95 -12.42
N SER A 328 -5.15 -9.15 -12.55
CA SER A 328 -6.22 -9.01 -11.55
C SER A 328 -7.29 -10.06 -11.76
N TRP A 329 -7.75 -10.19 -12.98
CA TRP A 329 -8.71 -11.20 -13.48
C TRP A 329 -8.60 -11.29 -15.00
N PHE A 330 -9.28 -12.28 -15.62
CA PHE A 330 -9.24 -12.49 -17.07
C PHE A 330 -10.60 -12.23 -17.70
N ALA A 331 -10.65 -11.26 -18.61
CA ALA A 331 -11.81 -10.95 -19.42
C ALA A 331 -12.15 -12.13 -20.36
N THR A 332 -13.44 -12.29 -20.65
CA THR A 332 -13.95 -13.26 -21.61
C THR A 332 -14.49 -12.55 -22.86
N ASP A 333 -14.88 -13.30 -23.90
CA ASP A 333 -15.53 -12.70 -25.08
C ASP A 333 -16.84 -11.97 -24.73
N GLU A 334 -17.49 -12.37 -23.67
CA GLU A 334 -18.76 -11.80 -23.18
C GLU A 334 -18.52 -10.61 -22.23
N ILE A 335 -17.42 -10.66 -21.45
CA ILE A 335 -17.07 -9.68 -20.42
C ILE A 335 -15.73 -9.05 -20.77
N ARG A 336 -15.75 -7.94 -21.52
CA ARG A 336 -14.53 -7.30 -22.08
C ARG A 336 -14.02 -6.10 -21.29
N GLY A 337 -14.73 -5.64 -20.29
CA GLY A 337 -14.38 -4.48 -19.50
C GLY A 337 -14.99 -4.55 -18.13
N GLU A 338 -14.58 -3.67 -17.25
CA GLU A 338 -15.09 -3.55 -15.92
C GLU A 338 -15.78 -2.18 -15.74
N THR A 339 -17.04 -2.23 -15.34
CA THR A 339 -17.72 -1.02 -14.87
C THR A 339 -17.28 -0.79 -13.42
N LEU A 340 -16.55 0.29 -13.19
CA LEU A 340 -16.12 0.65 -11.83
C LEU A 340 -17.33 0.90 -10.94
N SER A 341 -17.41 0.20 -9.81
CA SER A 341 -18.54 0.24 -8.90
C SER A 341 -18.11 -0.11 -7.46
N TRP A 342 -18.91 0.36 -6.50
CA TRP A 342 -18.86 -0.06 -5.10
C TRP A 342 -19.67 -1.34 -4.85
N ALA A 343 -20.41 -1.80 -5.85
CA ALA A 343 -21.14 -3.05 -5.85
C ALA A 343 -20.43 -4.07 -6.75
N HIS A 344 -21.00 -5.26 -6.82
CA HIS A 344 -20.60 -6.30 -7.74
C HIS A 344 -20.52 -5.80 -9.18
N THR A 345 -19.46 -6.20 -9.89
CA THR A 345 -19.24 -5.89 -11.29
C THR A 345 -19.33 -7.16 -12.14
N GLU A 346 -19.29 -7.00 -13.47
CA GLU A 346 -19.29 -8.13 -14.42
C GLU A 346 -18.08 -9.06 -14.19
N ALA A 347 -16.98 -8.54 -13.66
CA ALA A 347 -15.79 -9.32 -13.31
C ALA A 347 -16.09 -10.47 -12.33
N HIS A 348 -17.15 -10.35 -11.51
CA HIS A 348 -17.55 -11.40 -10.55
C HIS A 348 -17.75 -12.77 -11.19
N GLU A 349 -18.43 -12.86 -12.34
CA GLU A 349 -18.66 -14.14 -13.00
C GLU A 349 -17.36 -14.71 -13.60
N ALA A 350 -16.47 -13.85 -14.12
CA ALA A 350 -15.15 -14.29 -14.58
C ALA A 350 -14.30 -14.84 -13.43
N ILE A 351 -14.23 -14.12 -12.31
CA ILE A 351 -13.49 -14.53 -11.10
C ILE A 351 -14.04 -15.84 -10.53
N LYS A 352 -15.36 -16.03 -10.54
CA LYS A 352 -16.01 -17.27 -10.13
C LYS A 352 -15.57 -18.47 -10.97
N GLU A 353 -15.49 -18.31 -12.28
CA GLU A 353 -15.03 -19.37 -13.19
C GLU A 353 -13.52 -19.66 -13.01
N GLU A 354 -12.72 -18.64 -12.71
CA GLU A 354 -11.31 -18.80 -12.33
C GLU A 354 -11.18 -19.64 -11.03
N CYS A 355 -11.93 -19.29 -9.98
CA CYS A 355 -11.95 -20.05 -8.73
C CYS A 355 -12.40 -21.51 -8.94
N LYS A 356 -13.43 -21.74 -9.78
CA LYS A 356 -13.90 -23.09 -10.11
C LYS A 356 -12.86 -23.90 -10.88
N ALA A 357 -12.12 -23.27 -11.80
CA ALA A 357 -11.04 -23.95 -12.53
C ALA A 357 -9.95 -24.43 -11.56
N VAL A 358 -9.52 -23.59 -10.61
CA VAL A 358 -8.59 -23.98 -9.56
C VAL A 358 -9.15 -25.09 -8.66
N GLN A 359 -10.42 -25.01 -8.28
CA GLN A 359 -11.06 -25.99 -7.40
C GLN A 359 -11.23 -27.37 -8.05
N ASN A 360 -11.57 -27.43 -9.35
CA ASN A 360 -12.02 -28.64 -10.01
C ASN A 360 -11.00 -29.24 -10.99
N SER A 361 -9.99 -28.44 -11.39
CA SER A 361 -9.03 -28.80 -12.43
C SER A 361 -7.62 -28.30 -12.06
N CYS A 362 -7.15 -27.28 -12.76
CA CYS A 362 -5.82 -26.72 -12.57
C CYS A 362 -5.80 -25.23 -12.95
N GLY A 363 -5.27 -24.41 -12.06
CA GLY A 363 -5.08 -22.99 -12.30
C GLY A 363 -3.61 -22.59 -12.36
N VAL A 364 -3.32 -21.57 -13.16
CA VAL A 364 -1.99 -20.95 -13.29
C VAL A 364 -2.10 -19.46 -13.05
N THR A 365 -1.18 -18.90 -12.25
CA THR A 365 -1.06 -17.44 -12.10
C THR A 365 0.40 -17.01 -12.02
N ASP A 366 0.66 -15.83 -12.58
CA ASP A 366 1.97 -15.18 -12.54
C ASP A 366 2.21 -14.57 -11.14
N ILE A 367 3.25 -15.06 -10.47
CA ILE A 367 3.71 -14.59 -9.16
C ILE A 367 5.10 -13.94 -9.23
N SER A 368 5.52 -13.49 -10.42
CA SER A 368 6.87 -12.94 -10.64
C SER A 368 7.17 -11.72 -9.77
N GLY A 369 6.15 -10.92 -9.40
CA GLY A 369 6.32 -9.72 -8.58
C GLY A 369 6.56 -9.98 -7.09
N THR A 370 6.56 -11.21 -6.57
CA THR A 370 6.91 -11.50 -5.18
C THR A 370 8.39 -11.20 -4.92
N ALA A 371 8.68 -10.61 -3.77
CA ALA A 371 10.07 -10.35 -3.35
C ALA A 371 10.84 -11.66 -3.19
N LYS A 372 12.06 -11.73 -3.73
CA LYS A 372 12.90 -12.94 -3.72
C LYS A 372 14.32 -12.58 -3.30
N PHE A 373 14.79 -13.22 -2.22
CA PHE A 373 16.13 -12.98 -1.72
C PHE A 373 16.86 -14.29 -1.54
N ARG A 374 18.10 -14.36 -2.06
CA ARG A 374 19.01 -15.45 -1.76
C ARG A 374 19.96 -15.00 -0.66
N ILE A 375 20.04 -15.80 0.40
CA ILE A 375 20.92 -15.57 1.54
C ILE A 375 21.96 -16.67 1.56
N THR A 376 23.24 -16.29 1.45
CA THR A 376 24.37 -17.24 1.46
C THR A 376 25.44 -16.82 2.46
N GLY A 377 26.23 -17.80 2.94
CA GLY A 377 27.35 -17.57 3.84
C GLY A 377 27.32 -18.51 5.05
N LYS A 378 28.48 -18.63 5.70
CA LYS A 378 28.61 -19.54 6.85
C LYS A 378 27.74 -19.16 8.05
N ASP A 379 27.39 -17.86 8.17
CA ASP A 379 26.57 -17.34 9.25
C ASP A 379 25.09 -17.17 8.82
N ALA A 380 24.70 -17.63 7.62
CA ALA A 380 23.34 -17.44 7.06
C ALA A 380 22.24 -18.03 7.97
N PHE A 381 22.47 -19.20 8.56
CA PHE A 381 21.52 -19.79 9.50
C PHE A 381 21.33 -18.93 10.74
N ASP A 382 22.41 -18.54 11.41
CA ASP A 382 22.36 -17.78 12.68
C ASP A 382 21.79 -16.37 12.44
N PHE A 383 22.09 -15.76 11.29
CA PHE A 383 21.51 -14.51 10.83
C PHE A 383 19.98 -14.60 10.73
N LEU A 384 19.48 -15.55 9.95
CA LEU A 384 18.04 -15.72 9.76
C LEU A 384 17.32 -16.18 11.04
N ASP A 385 17.99 -16.98 11.88
CA ASP A 385 17.45 -17.43 13.16
C ASP A 385 17.22 -16.27 14.13
N LYS A 386 18.12 -15.28 14.14
CA LYS A 386 17.99 -14.03 14.92
C LYS A 386 16.80 -13.16 14.47
N LEU A 387 16.48 -13.17 13.18
CA LEU A 387 15.38 -12.37 12.61
C LEU A 387 14.02 -13.05 12.77
N SER A 388 13.99 -14.38 12.73
CA SER A 388 12.79 -15.19 12.67
C SER A 388 12.12 -15.40 14.01
N CYS A 389 10.82 -15.14 14.12
CA CYS A 389 10.04 -15.46 15.32
C CYS A 389 9.72 -16.97 15.44
N ASN A 390 9.86 -17.73 14.37
CA ASN A 390 9.65 -19.16 14.30
C ASN A 390 11.00 -19.89 14.11
N LYS A 391 11.03 -21.18 14.40
CA LYS A 391 12.19 -22.02 14.09
C LYS A 391 12.38 -22.12 12.59
N LEU A 392 13.61 -21.97 12.14
CA LEU A 392 13.98 -22.21 10.76
C LEU A 392 13.79 -23.68 10.38
N PRO A 393 13.60 -24.01 9.09
CA PRO A 393 13.56 -25.38 8.62
C PRO A 393 14.79 -26.17 9.06
N ALA A 394 14.57 -27.30 9.75
CA ALA A 394 15.65 -28.09 10.36
C ALA A 394 16.49 -28.91 9.35
N LYS A 395 15.92 -29.17 8.16
CA LYS A 395 16.55 -30.03 7.12
C LYS A 395 16.57 -29.29 5.78
N ASP A 396 17.58 -29.56 5.00
CA ASP A 396 17.69 -29.09 3.62
C ASP A 396 16.51 -29.58 2.79
N GLY A 397 16.05 -28.79 1.83
CA GLY A 397 14.86 -29.05 1.03
C GLY A 397 13.54 -28.81 1.78
N ARG A 398 13.54 -28.18 2.96
CA ARG A 398 12.31 -27.87 3.71
C ARG A 398 11.98 -26.38 3.70
N ILE A 399 10.68 -26.10 3.79
CA ILE A 399 10.11 -24.76 3.79
C ILE A 399 9.50 -24.46 5.17
N GLY A 400 9.65 -23.22 5.62
CA GLY A 400 9.00 -22.69 6.82
C GLY A 400 8.46 -21.28 6.60
N LEU A 401 7.33 -20.97 7.23
CA LEU A 401 6.81 -19.61 7.32
C LEU A 401 7.30 -18.97 8.61
N THR A 402 7.74 -17.71 8.51
CA THR A 402 8.13 -16.91 9.66
C THR A 402 7.71 -15.45 9.49
N LEU A 403 7.64 -14.75 10.61
CA LEU A 403 7.49 -13.30 10.64
C LEU A 403 8.77 -12.68 11.20
N PHE A 404 9.19 -11.57 10.60
CA PHE A 404 10.20 -10.69 11.18
C PHE A 404 9.48 -9.57 11.93
N HIS A 405 10.01 -9.18 13.07
CA HIS A 405 9.42 -8.16 13.90
C HIS A 405 10.34 -6.96 14.07
N ALA A 406 9.73 -5.78 14.18
CA ALA A 406 10.41 -4.57 14.62
C ALA A 406 10.76 -4.67 16.14
N PRO A 407 11.66 -3.82 16.66
CA PRO A 407 12.05 -3.86 18.06
C PRO A 407 10.89 -3.77 19.06
N LYS A 408 9.82 -3.06 18.74
CA LYS A 408 8.59 -2.94 19.56
C LYS A 408 7.61 -4.11 19.38
N GLY A 409 7.95 -5.11 18.56
CA GLY A 409 7.16 -6.32 18.36
C GLY A 409 6.10 -6.26 17.26
N GLY A 410 6.02 -5.18 16.48
CA GLY A 410 5.17 -5.13 15.29
C GLY A 410 5.73 -5.97 14.15
N ILE A 411 4.86 -6.48 13.26
CA ILE A 411 5.26 -7.33 12.13
C ILE A 411 5.92 -6.47 11.05
N MET A 412 7.20 -6.68 10.82
CA MET A 412 8.00 -5.99 9.81
C MET A 412 7.90 -6.67 8.45
N ALA A 413 7.94 -7.99 8.41
CA ALA A 413 7.86 -8.77 7.17
C ALA A 413 7.27 -10.16 7.42
N GLU A 414 6.64 -10.73 6.40
CA GLU A 414 6.27 -12.12 6.30
C GLU A 414 7.20 -12.79 5.27
N GLN A 415 7.84 -13.90 5.64
CA GLN A 415 8.78 -14.60 4.79
C GLN A 415 8.51 -16.10 4.74
N THR A 416 8.41 -16.62 3.52
CA THR A 416 8.50 -18.06 3.27
C THR A 416 9.98 -18.41 3.07
N ILE A 417 10.57 -19.16 3.99
CA ILE A 417 11.99 -19.51 3.98
C ILE A 417 12.16 -20.94 3.48
N SER A 418 12.85 -21.09 2.36
CA SER A 418 13.31 -22.36 1.80
C SER A 418 14.77 -22.59 2.17
N ARG A 419 15.06 -23.65 2.91
CA ARG A 419 16.41 -24.04 3.23
C ARG A 419 16.99 -24.93 2.13
N ILE A 420 17.95 -24.42 1.38
CA ILE A 420 18.68 -25.18 0.34
C ILE A 420 19.82 -25.98 1.00
N SER A 421 20.58 -25.32 1.85
CA SER A 421 21.61 -25.92 2.70
C SER A 421 21.69 -25.16 4.05
N LYS A 422 22.65 -25.51 4.90
CA LYS A 422 22.90 -24.75 6.13
C LYS A 422 23.41 -23.32 5.83
N GLU A 423 24.05 -23.14 4.70
CA GLU A 423 24.72 -21.89 4.28
C GLU A 423 23.98 -21.20 3.14
N GLU A 424 22.81 -21.73 2.71
CA GLU A 424 22.04 -21.17 1.61
C GLU A 424 20.53 -21.28 1.85
N PHE A 425 19.85 -20.14 1.77
CA PHE A 425 18.41 -20.00 1.92
C PHE A 425 17.83 -19.14 0.80
N LEU A 426 16.59 -19.45 0.39
CA LEU A 426 15.81 -18.62 -0.49
C LEU A 426 14.56 -18.13 0.27
N LEU A 427 14.38 -16.82 0.29
CA LEU A 427 13.26 -16.14 0.95
C LEU A 427 12.29 -15.64 -0.10
N MET A 428 10.99 -15.85 0.14
CA MET A 428 9.90 -15.27 -0.64
C MET A 428 9.06 -14.37 0.26
N GLY A 429 8.97 -13.10 -0.10
CA GLY A 429 8.19 -12.07 0.60
C GLY A 429 7.01 -11.58 -0.22
N ALA A 430 6.22 -10.68 0.36
CA ALA A 430 5.07 -10.10 -0.28
C ALA A 430 5.47 -9.20 -1.46
N ILE A 431 4.60 -9.15 -2.47
CA ILE A 431 4.73 -8.17 -3.54
C ILE A 431 4.62 -6.75 -2.95
N GLY A 432 5.55 -5.88 -3.33
CA GLY A 432 5.58 -4.50 -2.83
C GLY A 432 6.40 -4.26 -1.56
N SER A 433 6.85 -5.31 -0.87
CA SER A 433 7.74 -5.17 0.30
C SER A 433 9.23 -5.26 -0.04
N GLU A 434 9.59 -5.52 -1.29
CA GLU A 434 10.94 -5.81 -1.78
C GLU A 434 12.02 -4.89 -1.19
N VAL A 435 11.87 -3.58 -1.38
CA VAL A 435 12.90 -2.60 -0.97
C VAL A 435 13.02 -2.53 0.55
N LYS A 436 11.90 -2.54 1.24
CA LYS A 436 11.85 -2.47 2.71
C LYS A 436 12.45 -3.73 3.34
N ASP A 437 12.07 -4.91 2.84
CA ASP A 437 12.53 -6.19 3.36
C ASP A 437 14.02 -6.40 3.08
N TYR A 438 14.48 -6.05 1.87
CA TYR A 438 15.90 -6.09 1.51
C TYR A 438 16.73 -5.20 2.44
N GLN A 439 16.30 -3.95 2.66
CA GLN A 439 17.00 -3.03 3.55
C GLN A 439 16.98 -3.51 5.02
N TRP A 440 15.90 -4.14 5.47
CA TRP A 440 15.85 -4.74 6.80
C TRP A 440 16.87 -5.86 6.96
N LEU A 441 17.00 -6.70 5.95
CA LEU A 441 18.03 -7.74 5.93
C LEU A 441 19.44 -7.12 5.98
N GLU A 442 19.74 -6.15 5.10
CA GLU A 442 21.03 -5.46 5.05
C GLU A 442 21.42 -4.82 6.39
N TRP A 443 20.46 -4.17 7.06
CA TRP A 443 20.75 -3.49 8.33
C TRP A 443 21.09 -4.43 9.50
N ASN A 444 20.80 -5.71 9.35
CA ASN A 444 21.03 -6.71 10.38
C ASN A 444 22.21 -7.67 10.10
N VAL A 445 22.96 -7.47 9.01
CA VAL A 445 24.10 -8.30 8.59
C VAL A 445 25.39 -7.99 9.37
N ASP A 446 25.50 -6.83 10.01
CA ASP A 446 26.74 -6.28 10.58
C ASP A 446 27.65 -7.35 11.25
N GLY A 447 28.86 -7.53 10.72
CA GLY A 447 29.89 -8.41 11.26
C GLY A 447 29.72 -9.90 10.95
N LEU A 448 28.70 -10.30 10.19
CA LEU A 448 28.42 -11.69 9.81
C LEU A 448 28.94 -11.97 8.39
N ASP A 449 29.37 -13.22 8.18
CA ASP A 449 29.70 -13.74 6.85
C ASP A 449 28.41 -14.17 6.12
N VAL A 450 27.68 -13.15 5.62
CA VAL A 450 26.39 -13.30 4.93
C VAL A 450 26.37 -12.42 3.69
N THR A 451 25.95 -12.98 2.58
CA THR A 451 25.65 -12.26 1.34
C THR A 451 24.17 -12.33 1.06
N ILE A 452 23.56 -11.19 0.70
CA ILE A 452 22.15 -11.05 0.34
C ILE A 452 22.06 -10.67 -1.13
N GLU A 453 21.42 -11.49 -1.93
CA GLU A 453 21.12 -11.19 -3.34
C GLU A 453 19.61 -10.93 -3.49
N ASN A 454 19.24 -9.81 -4.12
CA ASN A 454 17.87 -9.55 -4.53
C ASN A 454 17.65 -10.14 -5.93
N LEU A 455 16.81 -11.16 -6.02
CA LEU A 455 16.49 -11.87 -7.28
C LEU A 455 15.14 -11.45 -7.87
N THR A 456 14.46 -10.47 -7.31
CA THR A 456 13.06 -10.14 -7.65
C THR A 456 12.87 -9.81 -9.13
N GLU A 457 13.77 -9.05 -9.72
CA GLU A 457 13.72 -8.69 -11.16
C GLU A 457 14.28 -9.80 -12.06
N ASP A 458 15.25 -10.57 -11.56
CA ASP A 458 15.96 -11.58 -12.34
C ASP A 458 15.19 -12.90 -12.44
N TRP A 459 14.30 -13.17 -11.48
CA TRP A 459 13.55 -14.42 -11.38
C TRP A 459 12.06 -14.21 -11.54
N GLY A 460 11.46 -14.92 -12.51
CA GLY A 460 10.04 -15.07 -12.64
C GLY A 460 9.49 -16.19 -11.75
N GLY A 461 8.18 -16.20 -11.56
CA GLY A 461 7.49 -17.23 -10.79
C GLY A 461 6.09 -17.52 -11.32
N ILE A 462 5.71 -18.80 -11.28
CA ILE A 462 4.38 -19.30 -11.63
C ILE A 462 3.86 -20.13 -10.47
N LEU A 463 2.63 -19.89 -10.05
CA LEU A 463 1.89 -20.82 -9.21
C LEU A 463 1.03 -21.73 -10.10
N LEU A 464 1.27 -23.03 -10.02
CA LEU A 464 0.43 -24.09 -10.61
C LEU A 464 -0.34 -24.76 -9.48
N THR A 465 -1.67 -24.74 -9.49
CA THR A 465 -2.48 -25.20 -8.35
C THR A 465 -3.83 -25.77 -8.77
N GLY A 466 -4.34 -26.73 -8.01
CA GLY A 466 -5.58 -27.45 -8.24
C GLY A 466 -5.39 -28.96 -8.16
N PRO A 467 -6.47 -29.77 -8.14
CA PRO A 467 -6.37 -31.24 -8.03
C PRO A 467 -5.58 -31.88 -9.18
N GLU A 468 -5.59 -31.30 -10.36
CA GLU A 468 -4.84 -31.81 -11.54
C GLU A 468 -3.41 -31.24 -11.65
N ALA A 469 -2.98 -30.36 -10.74
CA ALA A 469 -1.67 -29.72 -10.81
C ALA A 469 -0.50 -30.73 -10.86
N ARG A 470 -0.60 -31.84 -10.08
CA ARG A 470 0.39 -32.92 -10.15
C ARG A 470 0.41 -33.61 -11.49
N ASN A 471 -0.75 -33.91 -12.07
CA ASN A 471 -0.86 -34.56 -13.36
C ASN A 471 -0.27 -33.70 -14.47
N VAL A 472 -0.55 -32.41 -14.49
CA VAL A 472 0.05 -31.45 -15.43
C VAL A 472 1.57 -31.42 -15.28
N LEU A 473 2.08 -31.19 -14.06
CA LEU A 473 3.51 -31.06 -13.82
C LEU A 473 4.28 -32.37 -14.14
N SER A 474 3.66 -33.52 -13.90
CA SER A 474 4.23 -34.82 -14.24
C SER A 474 4.41 -35.07 -15.73
N GLN A 475 3.70 -34.35 -16.60
CA GLN A 475 3.94 -34.40 -18.04
C GLN A 475 5.17 -33.57 -18.46
N CYS A 476 5.57 -32.59 -17.62
CA CYS A 476 6.65 -31.67 -17.93
C CYS A 476 8.00 -32.08 -17.31
N THR A 477 8.00 -33.05 -16.39
CA THR A 477 9.23 -33.49 -15.69
C THR A 477 9.26 -35.00 -15.44
N GLN A 478 10.47 -35.57 -15.30
CA GLN A 478 10.68 -36.97 -14.93
C GLN A 478 10.85 -37.14 -13.38
N GLU A 479 10.78 -36.04 -12.64
CA GLU A 479 10.93 -36.07 -11.18
C GLU A 479 9.75 -36.75 -10.49
N ASP A 480 10.03 -37.46 -9.39
CA ASP A 480 8.97 -38.00 -8.52
C ASP A 480 8.26 -36.87 -7.78
N LEU A 481 7.01 -36.59 -8.19
CA LEU A 481 6.12 -35.59 -7.59
C LEU A 481 5.11 -36.19 -6.62
N SER A 482 5.24 -37.49 -6.29
CA SER A 482 4.42 -38.13 -5.24
C SER A 482 4.67 -37.50 -3.87
N ASN A 483 3.79 -37.78 -2.92
CA ASN A 483 3.98 -37.30 -1.53
C ASN A 483 5.27 -37.81 -0.88
N ASN A 484 5.82 -38.94 -1.36
CA ASN A 484 7.11 -39.48 -0.89
C ASN A 484 8.31 -38.78 -1.56
N GLY A 485 8.23 -38.50 -2.86
CA GLY A 485 9.29 -37.87 -3.65
C GLY A 485 9.35 -36.36 -3.50
N PHE A 486 8.18 -35.74 -3.24
CA PHE A 486 8.06 -34.28 -3.08
C PHE A 486 6.98 -33.95 -2.04
N SER A 487 7.32 -34.03 -0.77
CA SER A 487 6.36 -33.85 0.33
C SER A 487 5.90 -32.38 0.48
N TRP A 488 4.72 -32.18 1.06
CA TRP A 488 4.23 -30.84 1.39
C TRP A 488 5.23 -30.05 2.25
N LEU A 489 5.38 -28.76 2.01
CA LEU A 489 6.39 -27.86 2.60
C LEU A 489 7.82 -28.33 2.34
N SER A 490 8.09 -28.83 1.14
CA SER A 490 9.45 -29.07 0.66
C SER A 490 9.73 -28.30 -0.63
N CYS A 491 11.01 -28.12 -0.92
CA CYS A 491 11.50 -27.49 -2.14
C CYS A 491 12.66 -28.29 -2.73
N LYS A 492 12.80 -28.26 -4.02
CA LYS A 492 13.93 -28.80 -4.77
C LYS A 492 14.00 -28.19 -6.17
N THR A 493 15.15 -28.23 -6.79
CA THR A 493 15.25 -27.99 -8.23
C THR A 493 14.71 -29.18 -9.00
N VAL A 494 13.83 -28.92 -9.95
CA VAL A 494 13.28 -29.91 -10.89
C VAL A 494 13.63 -29.50 -12.32
N LYS A 495 13.81 -30.47 -13.19
CA LYS A 495 13.96 -30.21 -14.62
C LYS A 495 12.61 -30.21 -15.29
N ILE A 496 12.25 -29.06 -15.88
CA ILE A 496 11.11 -28.96 -16.80
C ILE A 496 11.68 -28.68 -18.19
N ASP A 497 11.44 -29.60 -19.13
CA ASP A 497 12.16 -29.64 -20.40
C ASP A 497 13.68 -29.67 -20.19
N SER A 498 14.39 -28.61 -20.57
CA SER A 498 15.83 -28.46 -20.35
C SER A 498 16.17 -27.45 -19.24
N ALA A 499 15.17 -26.80 -18.65
CA ALA A 499 15.34 -25.73 -17.66
C ALA A 499 15.43 -26.28 -16.22
N ASP A 500 16.32 -25.72 -15.43
CA ASP A 500 16.34 -25.92 -13.97
C ASP A 500 15.36 -24.95 -13.32
N VAL A 501 14.31 -25.48 -12.68
CA VAL A 501 13.23 -24.75 -12.04
C VAL A 501 13.26 -25.03 -10.54
N PHE A 502 13.34 -24.01 -9.72
CA PHE A 502 13.21 -24.14 -8.28
C PHE A 502 11.73 -24.28 -7.92
N ALA A 503 11.33 -25.48 -7.56
CA ALA A 503 9.96 -25.81 -7.22
C ALA A 503 9.75 -25.86 -5.71
N MET A 504 8.68 -25.22 -5.24
CA MET A 504 8.23 -25.19 -3.85
C MET A 504 6.85 -25.80 -3.76
N ARG A 505 6.67 -26.90 -3.02
CA ARG A 505 5.35 -27.50 -2.82
C ARG A 505 4.57 -26.75 -1.74
N VAL A 506 4.05 -25.62 -2.14
CA VAL A 506 3.19 -24.72 -1.38
C VAL A 506 2.11 -24.16 -2.28
N SER A 507 1.00 -23.72 -1.71
CA SER A 507 -0.07 -23.02 -2.45
C SER A 507 -0.86 -22.12 -1.50
N TYR A 508 -0.89 -20.84 -1.81
CA TYR A 508 -1.67 -19.85 -1.07
C TYR A 508 -3.16 -19.86 -1.50
N ALA A 509 -3.49 -20.56 -2.59
CA ALA A 509 -4.88 -20.80 -3.03
C ALA A 509 -5.58 -21.90 -2.24
N GLY A 510 -4.83 -22.70 -1.46
CA GLY A 510 -5.39 -23.76 -0.60
C GLY A 510 -5.71 -25.07 -1.29
N GLU A 511 -5.30 -25.26 -2.53
CA GLU A 511 -5.33 -26.53 -3.26
C GLU A 511 -3.91 -27.11 -3.37
N LEU A 512 -3.79 -28.37 -3.79
CA LEU A 512 -2.50 -28.95 -4.17
C LEU A 512 -1.80 -28.04 -5.17
N GLY A 513 -0.53 -27.74 -4.98
CA GLY A 513 0.17 -26.85 -5.90
C GLY A 513 1.66 -26.74 -5.69
N TRP A 514 2.30 -26.12 -6.67
CA TRP A 514 3.72 -25.77 -6.68
C TRP A 514 3.93 -24.35 -7.14
N GLU A 515 4.73 -23.61 -6.41
CA GLU A 515 5.35 -22.40 -6.92
C GLU A 515 6.62 -22.80 -7.67
N LEU A 516 6.73 -22.35 -8.91
CA LEU A 516 7.83 -22.65 -9.83
C LEU A 516 8.59 -21.36 -10.09
N HIS A 517 9.84 -21.26 -9.62
CA HIS A 517 10.68 -20.09 -9.74
C HIS A 517 11.89 -20.38 -10.62
N MET A 518 12.21 -19.45 -11.51
CA MET A 518 13.26 -19.62 -12.51
C MET A 518 13.79 -18.26 -13.00
N PRO A 519 14.96 -18.21 -13.64
CA PRO A 519 15.39 -17.01 -14.34
C PRO A 519 14.32 -16.50 -15.30
N SER A 520 14.07 -15.19 -15.30
CA SER A 520 12.95 -14.55 -16.02
C SER A 520 12.91 -14.90 -17.51
N TRP A 521 14.07 -15.10 -18.15
CA TRP A 521 14.16 -15.45 -19.57
C TRP A 521 13.61 -16.86 -19.90
N GLN A 522 13.45 -17.76 -18.91
CA GLN A 522 12.86 -19.09 -19.09
C GLN A 522 11.33 -19.10 -18.88
N LEU A 523 10.77 -18.04 -18.30
CA LEU A 523 9.39 -18.04 -17.78
C LEU A 523 8.35 -18.35 -18.87
N ILE A 524 8.51 -17.75 -20.07
CA ILE A 524 7.57 -17.96 -21.19
C ILE A 524 7.55 -19.43 -21.62
N SER A 525 8.72 -20.03 -21.84
CA SER A 525 8.78 -21.42 -22.31
C SER A 525 8.19 -22.41 -21.30
N ILE A 526 8.44 -22.20 -20.01
CA ILE A 526 7.86 -23.03 -18.95
C ILE A 526 6.33 -22.85 -18.89
N TYR A 527 5.85 -21.62 -18.99
CA TYR A 527 4.42 -21.34 -19.04
C TYR A 527 3.74 -22.03 -20.22
N GLU A 528 4.31 -21.94 -21.43
CA GLU A 528 3.79 -22.58 -22.63
C GLU A 528 3.79 -24.11 -22.50
N SER A 529 4.87 -24.72 -21.98
CA SER A 529 4.92 -26.15 -21.70
C SER A 529 3.81 -26.61 -20.74
N LEU A 530 3.58 -25.86 -19.67
CA LEU A 530 2.50 -26.17 -18.72
C LEU A 530 1.12 -26.14 -19.41
N PHE A 531 0.86 -25.15 -20.28
CA PHE A 531 -0.42 -25.05 -20.99
C PHE A 531 -0.57 -26.11 -22.07
N GLU A 532 0.49 -26.45 -22.80
CA GLU A 532 0.47 -27.55 -23.81
C GLU A 532 0.14 -28.87 -23.11
N MET A 533 0.89 -29.24 -22.09
CA MET A 533 0.69 -30.51 -21.36
C MET A 533 -0.57 -30.49 -20.50
N GLY A 534 -0.99 -29.34 -20.03
CA GLY A 534 -2.18 -29.17 -19.18
C GLY A 534 -3.50 -29.10 -19.98
N SER A 535 -3.45 -29.01 -21.29
CA SER A 535 -4.63 -28.80 -22.15
C SER A 535 -5.75 -29.85 -21.94
N THR A 536 -5.38 -31.09 -21.69
CA THR A 536 -6.33 -32.20 -21.43
C THR A 536 -6.81 -32.26 -19.97
N PHE A 537 -6.19 -31.51 -19.08
CA PHE A 537 -6.49 -31.43 -17.64
C PHE A 537 -7.28 -30.19 -17.26
N GLY A 538 -7.75 -29.41 -18.25
CA GLY A 538 -8.55 -28.20 -18.00
C GLY A 538 -7.78 -27.05 -17.36
N ILE A 539 -6.48 -26.93 -17.67
CA ILE A 539 -5.63 -25.82 -17.18
C ILE A 539 -6.16 -24.46 -17.62
N ARG A 540 -6.17 -23.48 -16.69
CA ARG A 540 -6.68 -22.13 -16.95
C ARG A 540 -5.86 -21.09 -16.18
N ASP A 541 -5.71 -19.91 -16.76
CA ASP A 541 -5.21 -18.74 -16.04
C ASP A 541 -6.20 -18.25 -14.98
N PHE A 542 -5.69 -17.72 -13.87
CA PHE A 542 -6.47 -17.01 -12.87
C PHE A 542 -5.73 -15.80 -12.32
N GLY A 543 -6.49 -14.79 -11.89
CA GLY A 543 -5.94 -13.52 -11.45
C GLY A 543 -5.92 -13.33 -9.93
N GLY A 544 -5.43 -12.15 -9.52
CA GLY A 544 -5.26 -11.77 -8.12
C GLY A 544 -6.57 -11.69 -7.33
N LEU A 545 -7.71 -11.37 -7.97
CA LEU A 545 -9.01 -11.32 -7.28
C LEU A 545 -9.50 -12.73 -6.93
N ALA A 546 -9.36 -13.69 -7.83
CA ALA A 546 -9.63 -15.11 -7.53
C ALA A 546 -8.66 -15.62 -6.45
N PHE A 547 -7.39 -15.26 -6.53
CA PHE A 547 -6.39 -15.61 -5.54
C PHE A 547 -6.72 -15.07 -4.14
N ASN A 548 -7.16 -13.78 -4.06
CA ASN A 548 -7.60 -13.17 -2.80
C ASN A 548 -8.84 -13.85 -2.21
N SER A 549 -9.83 -14.19 -3.05
CA SER A 549 -11.00 -14.98 -2.61
C SER A 549 -10.56 -16.31 -1.99
N MET A 550 -9.76 -17.08 -2.72
CA MET A 550 -9.33 -18.41 -2.30
C MET A 550 -8.44 -18.41 -1.05
N ARG A 551 -7.54 -17.41 -0.86
CA ARG A 551 -6.72 -17.30 0.36
C ARG A 551 -7.57 -16.98 1.58
N LEU A 552 -8.60 -16.12 1.41
CA LEU A 552 -9.53 -15.80 2.49
C LEU A 552 -10.34 -17.00 2.93
N GLU A 553 -10.85 -17.81 1.99
CA GLU A 553 -11.57 -19.05 2.31
C GLU A 553 -10.72 -20.04 3.13
N LYS A 554 -9.38 -19.99 2.98
CA LYS A 554 -8.39 -20.76 3.76
C LYS A 554 -7.95 -20.06 5.04
N MET A 555 -8.51 -18.91 5.33
CA MET A 555 -8.13 -18.14 6.52
C MET A 555 -6.62 -17.72 6.48
N TYR A 556 -6.04 -17.55 5.27
CA TYR A 556 -4.66 -17.09 5.11
C TYR A 556 -4.61 -15.55 5.16
N ARG A 557 -3.70 -15.02 5.98
CA ARG A 557 -3.46 -13.59 6.17
C ARG A 557 -2.59 -13.08 5.04
N ALA A 558 -2.66 -11.77 4.78
CA ALA A 558 -1.81 -11.10 3.80
C ALA A 558 -1.02 -9.96 4.46
N TYR A 559 0.24 -9.83 4.05
CA TYR A 559 1.06 -8.68 4.43
C TYR A 559 0.48 -7.39 3.82
N GLY A 560 0.44 -6.33 4.62
CA GLY A 560 -0.17 -5.05 4.26
C GLY A 560 -1.67 -4.94 4.55
N ALA A 561 -2.35 -6.07 4.80
CA ALA A 561 -3.75 -6.12 5.25
C ALA A 561 -3.83 -6.57 6.72
N GLU A 562 -3.60 -7.85 6.99
CA GLU A 562 -3.62 -8.41 8.35
C GLU A 562 -2.26 -8.28 9.07
N PHE A 563 -1.16 -8.29 8.34
CA PHE A 563 0.19 -8.12 8.89
C PHE A 563 0.68 -6.70 8.65
N THR A 564 0.78 -5.93 9.72
CA THR A 564 1.26 -4.55 9.71
C THR A 564 2.19 -4.30 10.90
N GLU A 565 2.91 -3.18 10.88
CA GLU A 565 3.83 -2.83 11.96
C GLU A 565 3.14 -2.45 13.28
N GLU A 566 1.84 -2.20 13.28
CA GLU A 566 1.03 -1.98 14.49
C GLU A 566 0.78 -3.28 15.25
N ILE A 567 0.76 -4.41 14.54
CA ILE A 567 0.24 -5.70 14.95
C ILE A 567 1.41 -6.66 15.24
N SER A 568 1.33 -7.42 16.30
CA SER A 568 2.25 -8.53 16.55
C SER A 568 1.66 -9.87 16.10
N ALA A 569 2.51 -10.90 16.07
CA ALA A 569 2.08 -12.26 15.78
C ALA A 569 0.97 -12.77 16.73
N LEU A 570 0.89 -12.26 17.96
CA LEU A 570 -0.17 -12.62 18.92
C LEU A 570 -1.52 -12.08 18.47
N GLU A 571 -1.59 -10.78 18.18
CA GLU A 571 -2.82 -10.11 17.74
C GLU A 571 -3.30 -10.67 16.39
N ALA A 572 -2.37 -11.08 15.52
CA ALA A 572 -2.66 -11.69 14.22
C ALA A 572 -3.09 -13.17 14.31
N GLY A 573 -3.14 -13.77 15.51
CA GLY A 573 -3.49 -15.18 15.70
C GLY A 573 -2.47 -16.14 15.06
N MET A 574 -1.17 -15.79 15.13
CA MET A 574 -0.06 -16.57 14.58
C MET A 574 0.76 -17.30 15.66
N ASP A 575 0.15 -17.59 16.81
CA ASP A 575 0.83 -18.20 17.97
C ASP A 575 1.61 -19.47 17.61
N ARG A 576 1.08 -20.29 16.70
CA ARG A 576 1.74 -21.53 16.27
C ARG A 576 3.07 -21.29 15.51
N PHE A 577 3.27 -20.09 15.00
CA PHE A 577 4.49 -19.66 14.30
C PHE A 577 5.37 -18.76 15.16
N LEU A 578 5.08 -18.67 16.49
CA LEU A 578 5.76 -17.80 17.43
C LEU A 578 6.42 -18.63 18.54
N ASP A 579 7.74 -18.72 18.54
CA ASP A 579 8.50 -19.41 19.58
C ASP A 579 9.14 -18.41 20.57
N LEU A 580 8.40 -18.05 21.61
CA LEU A 580 8.84 -17.12 22.65
C LEU A 580 9.90 -17.70 23.61
N SER A 581 10.28 -18.97 23.48
CA SER A 581 11.42 -19.56 24.22
C SER A 581 12.78 -19.10 23.67
N ARG A 582 12.77 -18.50 22.46
CA ARG A 582 13.95 -17.99 21.73
C ARG A 582 14.05 -16.47 21.85
N ASN A 583 15.25 -15.99 21.58
CA ASN A 583 15.50 -14.55 21.45
C ASN A 583 15.59 -14.20 19.96
N PHE A 584 14.71 -13.34 19.53
CA PHE A 584 14.69 -12.74 18.20
C PHE A 584 14.31 -11.25 18.32
N ILE A 585 14.49 -10.47 17.28
CA ILE A 585 14.18 -9.03 17.31
C ILE A 585 12.70 -8.82 17.67
N GLY A 586 12.44 -8.03 18.72
CA GLY A 586 11.09 -7.73 19.21
C GLY A 586 10.51 -8.75 20.21
N SER A 587 11.19 -9.90 20.47
CA SER A 587 10.67 -10.97 21.32
C SER A 587 10.26 -10.51 22.71
N ASP A 588 11.04 -9.62 23.36
CA ASP A 588 10.75 -9.15 24.72
C ASP A 588 9.48 -8.29 24.79
N ASN A 589 9.29 -7.41 23.80
CA ASN A 589 8.06 -6.63 23.70
C ASN A 589 6.83 -7.51 23.40
N ILE A 590 6.98 -8.57 22.62
CA ILE A 590 5.89 -9.55 22.38
C ILE A 590 5.58 -10.34 23.64
N LYS A 591 6.59 -10.77 24.41
CA LYS A 591 6.41 -11.39 25.74
C LYS A 591 5.64 -10.46 26.68
N GLN A 592 5.98 -9.16 26.69
CA GLN A 592 5.28 -8.17 27.50
C GLN A 592 3.80 -8.02 27.04
N ARG A 593 3.54 -7.87 25.72
CA ARG A 593 2.16 -7.83 25.19
C ARG A 593 1.35 -9.08 25.59
N LYS A 594 1.99 -10.25 25.57
CA LYS A 594 1.35 -11.51 26.01
C LYS A 594 0.97 -11.49 27.49
N SER A 595 1.86 -10.94 28.34
CA SER A 595 1.61 -10.80 29.78
C SER A 595 0.50 -9.80 30.09
N ASP A 596 0.48 -8.68 29.38
CA ASP A 596 -0.49 -7.58 29.58
C ASP A 596 -1.86 -7.89 28.98
N GLY A 597 -1.92 -8.87 28.06
CA GLY A 597 -3.08 -9.15 27.22
C GLY A 597 -3.10 -8.23 25.99
N VAL A 598 -3.52 -8.79 24.84
CA VAL A 598 -3.66 -8.03 23.60
C VAL A 598 -4.90 -7.13 23.64
N LYS A 599 -4.82 -5.94 23.05
CA LYS A 599 -5.93 -4.97 22.99
C LYS A 599 -6.86 -5.21 21.80
N THR A 600 -6.34 -5.87 20.78
CA THR A 600 -7.07 -6.22 19.57
C THR A 600 -6.68 -7.61 19.14
N GLN A 601 -7.55 -8.31 18.43
CA GLN A 601 -7.29 -9.66 17.93
C GLN A 601 -7.93 -9.84 16.55
N LEU A 602 -7.23 -10.51 15.67
CA LEU A 602 -7.74 -10.85 14.35
C LEU A 602 -8.87 -11.88 14.48
N ALA A 603 -10.02 -11.52 13.97
CA ALA A 603 -11.19 -12.38 13.83
C ALA A 603 -11.43 -12.72 12.36
N TYR A 604 -11.95 -13.89 12.09
CA TYR A 604 -12.42 -14.33 10.79
C TYR A 604 -13.96 -14.31 10.79
N LEU A 605 -14.55 -13.60 9.84
CA LEU A 605 -15.99 -13.34 9.76
C LEU A 605 -16.57 -14.03 8.54
N ILE A 606 -17.69 -14.73 8.73
CA ILE A 606 -18.50 -15.30 7.66
C ILE A 606 -19.84 -14.56 7.68
N PHE A 607 -20.26 -14.02 6.53
CA PHE A 607 -21.53 -13.32 6.40
C PHE A 607 -22.68 -14.33 6.34
N ASP A 608 -23.81 -13.99 6.99
CA ASP A 608 -24.91 -14.94 7.20
C ASP A 608 -25.75 -15.18 5.94
N ASP A 609 -25.78 -14.23 5.01
CA ASP A 609 -26.51 -14.38 3.76
C ASP A 609 -25.57 -14.63 2.57
N GLU A 610 -26.10 -15.23 1.51
CA GLU A 610 -25.34 -15.55 0.28
C GLU A 610 -25.17 -14.34 -0.64
N THR A 611 -25.81 -13.20 -0.37
CA THR A 611 -25.68 -12.00 -1.16
C THR A 611 -24.29 -11.43 -0.96
N PRO A 612 -23.54 -11.14 -2.04
CA PRO A 612 -22.23 -10.57 -1.89
C PRO A 612 -22.21 -9.30 -1.04
N ALA A 613 -21.39 -9.30 0.01
CA ALA A 613 -21.08 -8.14 0.81
C ALA A 613 -19.68 -7.66 0.44
N GLU A 614 -19.60 -6.50 -0.19
CA GLU A 614 -18.31 -5.96 -0.61
C GLU A 614 -17.63 -5.32 0.60
N CYS A 615 -16.50 -5.93 1.00
CA CYS A 615 -15.61 -5.43 2.05
C CYS A 615 -14.23 -5.18 1.43
N PHE A 616 -13.80 -3.93 1.44
CA PHE A 616 -12.55 -3.48 0.82
C PHE A 616 -11.46 -3.15 1.84
N GLY A 617 -11.81 -3.20 3.14
CA GLY A 617 -11.02 -2.75 4.27
C GLY A 617 -11.54 -1.43 4.86
N ASN A 618 -11.38 -1.28 6.17
CA ASN A 618 -11.83 -0.15 6.99
C ASN A 618 -13.35 -0.06 7.25
N GLU A 619 -14.16 -1.00 6.81
CA GLU A 619 -15.57 -1.08 7.19
C GLU A 619 -15.68 -1.32 8.70
N ALA A 620 -16.60 -0.59 9.33
CA ALA A 620 -16.83 -0.69 10.77
C ALA A 620 -17.60 -1.97 11.15
N VAL A 621 -17.15 -2.64 12.21
CA VAL A 621 -17.76 -3.84 12.78
C VAL A 621 -18.36 -3.50 14.12
N PHE A 622 -19.63 -3.89 14.36
CA PHE A 622 -20.38 -3.57 15.57
C PHE A 622 -20.88 -4.82 16.29
N ASP A 623 -20.88 -4.75 17.62
CA ASP A 623 -21.65 -5.62 18.52
C ASP A 623 -22.84 -4.82 19.08
N GLY A 624 -24.04 -5.06 18.57
CA GLY A 624 -25.17 -4.13 18.82
C GLY A 624 -24.84 -2.73 18.31
N ASP A 625 -24.78 -1.74 19.18
CA ASP A 625 -24.45 -0.34 18.86
C ASP A 625 -22.99 0.01 19.23
N GLU A 626 -22.24 -0.93 19.80
CA GLU A 626 -20.84 -0.72 20.17
C GLU A 626 -19.91 -1.00 18.98
N LEU A 627 -19.03 -0.06 18.68
CA LEU A 627 -17.97 -0.26 17.69
C LEU A 627 -16.96 -1.29 18.24
N SER A 628 -16.92 -2.47 17.62
CA SER A 628 -16.05 -3.58 18.01
C SER A 628 -14.67 -3.51 17.34
N GLY A 629 -14.61 -3.00 16.12
CA GLY A 629 -13.37 -2.91 15.33
C GLY A 629 -13.60 -2.60 13.87
N ILE A 630 -12.63 -2.97 13.04
CA ILE A 630 -12.63 -2.67 11.60
C ILE A 630 -12.20 -3.87 10.76
N ILE A 631 -12.76 -3.97 9.55
CA ILE A 631 -12.36 -4.94 8.53
C ILE A 631 -10.94 -4.61 8.03
N THR A 632 -10.13 -5.63 7.80
CA THR A 632 -8.82 -5.50 7.14
C THR A 632 -8.86 -5.88 5.68
N SER A 633 -9.53 -6.98 5.36
CA SER A 633 -9.74 -7.44 3.98
C SER A 633 -10.99 -8.30 3.89
N GLY A 634 -11.57 -8.38 2.70
CA GLY A 634 -12.73 -9.23 2.44
C GLY A 634 -12.81 -9.66 0.98
N ALA A 635 -13.64 -10.66 0.73
CA ALA A 635 -14.02 -11.11 -0.61
C ALA A 635 -15.28 -11.99 -0.54
N TYR A 636 -15.91 -12.19 -1.69
CA TYR A 636 -16.87 -13.27 -1.84
C TYR A 636 -16.13 -14.60 -2.00
N GLY A 637 -16.43 -15.58 -1.17
CA GLY A 637 -15.87 -16.93 -1.22
C GLY A 637 -16.60 -17.80 -2.21
N TYR A 638 -16.09 -17.91 -3.45
CA TYR A 638 -16.79 -18.60 -4.52
C TYR A 638 -16.91 -20.12 -4.33
N ARG A 639 -16.00 -20.73 -3.53
CA ARG A 639 -16.04 -22.17 -3.21
C ARG A 639 -16.99 -22.46 -2.05
N VAL A 640 -17.29 -21.47 -1.21
CA VAL A 640 -18.12 -21.63 -0.01
C VAL A 640 -19.47 -20.94 -0.10
N GLY A 641 -19.69 -20.04 -1.07
CA GLY A 641 -20.98 -19.41 -1.36
C GLY A 641 -21.35 -18.24 -0.43
N HIS A 642 -20.42 -17.73 0.37
CA HIS A 642 -20.62 -16.63 1.31
C HIS A 642 -19.53 -15.57 1.17
N SER A 643 -19.85 -14.32 1.51
CA SER A 643 -18.83 -13.30 1.75
C SER A 643 -18.07 -13.61 3.04
N ILE A 644 -16.78 -13.36 3.02
CA ILE A 644 -15.87 -13.60 4.14
C ILE A 644 -14.95 -12.39 4.33
N ALA A 645 -14.54 -12.14 5.56
CA ALA A 645 -13.64 -11.03 5.86
C ALA A 645 -12.75 -11.34 7.07
N PHE A 646 -11.62 -10.64 7.14
CA PHE A 646 -10.88 -10.49 8.37
C PHE A 646 -11.15 -9.13 9.00
N ALA A 647 -11.12 -9.08 10.34
CA ALA A 647 -11.27 -7.85 11.10
C ALA A 647 -10.41 -7.88 12.36
N TYR A 648 -9.80 -6.76 12.73
CA TYR A 648 -9.26 -6.59 14.07
C TYR A 648 -10.37 -6.09 15.01
N LEU A 649 -10.69 -6.91 16.01
CA LEU A 649 -11.77 -6.68 16.95
C LEU A 649 -11.28 -6.60 18.39
N ASN A 650 -12.12 -6.08 19.28
CA ASN A 650 -11.96 -6.29 20.71
C ASN A 650 -11.89 -7.80 21.01
N PRO A 651 -10.89 -8.29 21.75
CA PRO A 651 -10.71 -9.72 22.02
C PRO A 651 -11.94 -10.43 22.63
N SER A 652 -12.78 -9.70 23.40
CA SER A 652 -14.02 -10.23 23.96
C SER A 652 -15.05 -10.64 22.90
N HIS A 653 -14.92 -10.15 21.67
CA HIS A 653 -15.82 -10.44 20.56
C HIS A 653 -15.29 -11.51 19.59
N CYS A 654 -14.12 -12.09 19.84
CA CYS A 654 -13.45 -13.06 18.96
C CYS A 654 -13.77 -14.52 19.30
N SER A 655 -14.97 -14.84 19.81
CA SER A 655 -15.38 -16.21 20.12
C SER A 655 -16.21 -16.84 18.99
N GLU A 656 -16.10 -18.17 18.83
CA GLU A 656 -16.87 -18.95 17.83
C GLU A 656 -18.36 -18.64 17.90
N GLY A 657 -18.96 -18.35 16.74
CA GLY A 657 -20.39 -18.06 16.60
C GLY A 657 -20.83 -16.69 17.12
N LYS A 658 -19.91 -15.82 17.59
CA LYS A 658 -20.28 -14.47 18.02
C LYS A 658 -20.91 -13.70 16.87
N ALA A 659 -22.18 -13.32 17.01
CA ALA A 659 -22.93 -12.54 16.02
C ALA A 659 -22.48 -11.07 16.07
N LEU A 660 -22.21 -10.50 14.91
CA LEU A 660 -21.77 -9.12 14.70
C LEU A 660 -22.45 -8.55 13.45
N ARG A 661 -22.34 -7.25 13.25
CA ARG A 661 -22.76 -6.58 12.00
C ARG A 661 -21.65 -5.72 11.42
N VAL A 662 -21.61 -5.65 10.11
CA VAL A 662 -20.65 -4.84 9.36
C VAL A 662 -21.39 -3.77 8.55
N GLU A 663 -20.92 -2.55 8.60
CA GLU A 663 -21.43 -1.47 7.75
C GLU A 663 -20.64 -1.41 6.45
N THR A 664 -21.21 -1.95 5.39
CA THR A 664 -20.61 -1.95 4.04
C THR A 664 -21.17 -0.79 3.21
N SER A 665 -20.54 -0.52 2.06
CA SER A 665 -21.04 0.46 1.07
C SER A 665 -22.47 0.13 0.56
N LEU A 666 -22.88 -1.12 0.66
CA LEU A 666 -24.20 -1.62 0.22
C LEU A 666 -25.22 -1.77 1.37
N GLY A 667 -24.87 -1.27 2.55
CA GLY A 667 -25.71 -1.30 3.76
C GLY A 667 -25.17 -2.25 4.83
N THR A 668 -25.92 -2.34 5.93
CA THR A 668 -25.54 -3.16 7.07
C THR A 668 -25.75 -4.64 6.78
N ARG A 669 -24.76 -5.48 7.13
CA ARG A 669 -24.77 -6.92 6.92
C ARG A 669 -24.45 -7.65 8.21
N ASN A 670 -25.18 -8.74 8.47
CA ASN A 670 -24.93 -9.61 9.60
C ASN A 670 -23.85 -10.63 9.27
N CYS A 671 -23.04 -10.94 10.27
CA CYS A 671 -21.98 -11.94 10.18
C CYS A 671 -21.74 -12.60 11.55
N HIS A 672 -20.96 -13.67 11.55
CA HIS A 672 -20.52 -14.32 12.78
C HIS A 672 -19.02 -14.63 12.69
N VAL A 673 -18.40 -14.72 13.86
CA VAL A 673 -17.00 -15.13 14.00
C VAL A 673 -16.87 -16.63 13.81
N SER A 674 -15.91 -17.08 13.00
CA SER A 674 -15.48 -18.46 12.90
C SER A 674 -14.02 -18.63 13.32
N LEU A 675 -13.70 -19.66 14.08
CA LEU A 675 -12.36 -20.05 14.45
C LEU A 675 -11.73 -21.04 13.45
N ASN A 676 -12.52 -21.49 12.46
CA ASN A 676 -12.13 -22.44 11.46
C ASN A 676 -12.19 -21.81 10.06
N ALA A 677 -11.28 -22.23 9.18
CA ALA A 677 -11.34 -21.85 7.78
C ALA A 677 -12.63 -22.37 7.13
N ALA A 678 -13.28 -21.54 6.31
CA ALA A 678 -14.49 -21.90 5.63
C ALA A 678 -14.31 -23.01 4.58
N TYR A 679 -13.08 -23.19 4.09
CA TYR A 679 -12.74 -24.18 3.09
C TYR A 679 -11.57 -25.06 3.52
N ASP A 680 -11.71 -26.40 3.42
CA ASP A 680 -10.67 -27.41 3.66
C ASP A 680 -9.81 -27.10 4.91
N ASN A 681 -10.48 -26.95 6.06
CA ASN A 681 -9.86 -26.54 7.32
C ASN A 681 -8.68 -27.46 7.73
N ASP A 682 -8.79 -28.76 7.44
CA ASP A 682 -7.78 -29.76 7.79
C ASP A 682 -6.65 -29.90 6.78
N ASN A 683 -6.66 -29.10 5.71
CA ASN A 683 -5.67 -29.09 4.62
C ASN A 683 -5.53 -30.46 3.90
N GLU A 684 -6.61 -31.21 3.74
CA GLU A 684 -6.59 -32.51 3.04
C GLU A 684 -6.27 -32.32 1.56
N LYS A 685 -6.89 -31.34 0.91
CA LYS A 685 -6.68 -31.01 -0.51
C LYS A 685 -5.26 -30.49 -0.75
N LEU A 686 -4.78 -29.62 0.09
CA LEU A 686 -3.44 -29.05 0.03
C LEU A 686 -2.34 -30.13 0.13
N ARG A 687 -2.61 -31.19 0.92
CA ARG A 687 -1.67 -32.30 1.18
C ARG A 687 -1.85 -33.50 0.25
N SER A 688 -2.89 -33.52 -0.58
CA SER A 688 -3.25 -34.62 -1.47
C SER A 688 -2.12 -35.07 -2.40
#